data_f2a9efb7ef502192de1d04b4cb1e6738
#
_entry.id   f2a9efb7ef502192de1d04b4cb1e6738
#
_cell.length_a   1.000
_cell.length_b   1.000
_cell.length_c   1.000
_cell.angle_alpha   90.00
_cell.angle_beta   90.00
_cell.angle_gamma   90.00
#
_symmetry.space_group_name_H-M   'P 1'
#
loop_
_entity.id
_entity.type
_entity.pdbx_description
1 polymer ?
#
loop_
_entity_poly.entity_id
_entity_poly.type
_entity_poly.pdbx_seq_one_letter_code
_entity_poly.pdbx_strand_id
1 'polypeptide(L)'
;MKRLFGLIGFTFLFVLSAVFYSDFNEIVFAIIGSLGLLSVAVGIFLIISKKNKSFGKSLCVFAFAVIYSASNMIGYSEYVNNTVINNYSDKEITASGYICDEIITTDSSCSFIIKTDKINGQPSDAKIQIISYSNVDAEPFEKVNFTAHTYKNNVNSQLSHGIFLKAYFYDGFKIDATGEKVTTFYSFAVSIRRAMKNSLDMLLPEDYSTLCRAVLLGEKTALDSSVKDDFSLTGTSFLIVVSGMHLVIITSFVLFLVRKLTKNRFLITGFTTFTVIAFMAVTGFAHSVVRAGVMMIIVSLASSNLRIADSLNNLGFAAVVLTAFNPYAVADIGMLLSFSATTGIILWSRPIERSVLRFFHYKNKRKDGFVGTVVYYIKRLFKICVNMLSVSVSAFLWILPITAVAFNRISPIVILVSLLCEPFVSALLVCSLLCSVLYICPFISFFAYPFGLVSGLCSKAILWLVSTFSQLPFSTIKTHSLYWFVWIGVSILLAIGGLFVINRKFYVRISVLISISVLVIGASLNVLLTADNGEMKIYNVGNGVFATVNCPDSCSVISCGGNRASADDVTADISESYSDIEYMIIPNQNNKYSSLERFAVAEFDLNNILVYDNDIKKQNLLNAFDGNSRQTFGGNSHFTLNLSDTVTDEVICVDNTMFQFIKGKNVTVLFVPTDADLSNLPEKYRNPDCLLIDTVPENFDLISCNTVIFSGSEKQFKKNYYSIKEISPTVISTSERNITVNLNGG
;
A
#
# COMPACT_ATOMS: atom_id res chain seq x y z
N MET A 1 -6.11 -4.00 -37.40
CA MET A 1 -5.94 -3.80 -35.92
C MET A 1 -5.00 -2.63 -35.66
N LYS A 2 -5.52 -1.47 -35.29
CA LYS A 2 -4.68 -0.28 -35.07
C LYS A 2 -3.99 -0.24 -33.68
N ARG A 3 -4.45 -1.05 -32.69
CA ARG A 3 -3.96 -1.02 -31.28
C ARG A 3 -3.83 -2.42 -30.70
N LEU A 4 -2.99 -3.25 -31.31
CA LEU A 4 -2.80 -4.64 -30.92
C LEU A 4 -2.24 -4.79 -29.50
N PHE A 5 -1.13 -4.13 -29.21
CA PHE A 5 -0.50 -4.18 -27.89
C PHE A 5 -1.37 -3.53 -26.81
N GLY A 6 -2.16 -2.49 -27.16
CA GLY A 6 -3.15 -1.94 -26.25
C GLY A 6 -4.14 -3.01 -25.79
N LEU A 7 -4.73 -3.76 -26.73
CA LEU A 7 -5.67 -4.82 -26.42
C LEU A 7 -5.02 -5.91 -25.55
N ILE A 8 -3.86 -6.42 -25.96
CA ILE A 8 -3.15 -7.49 -25.22
C ILE A 8 -2.76 -7.03 -23.81
N GLY A 9 -2.11 -5.86 -23.68
CA GLY A 9 -1.59 -5.39 -22.40
C GLY A 9 -2.68 -5.09 -21.37
N PHE A 10 -3.79 -4.45 -21.78
CA PHE A 10 -4.91 -4.23 -20.86
C PHE A 10 -5.62 -5.55 -20.49
N THR A 11 -5.69 -6.50 -21.41
CA THR A 11 -6.20 -7.84 -21.09
C THR A 11 -5.32 -8.55 -20.07
N PHE A 12 -3.99 -8.47 -20.24
CA PHE A 12 -3.04 -9.03 -19.27
C PHE A 12 -3.23 -8.42 -17.89
N LEU A 13 -3.23 -7.09 -17.78
CA LEU A 13 -3.43 -6.43 -16.49
C LEU A 13 -4.74 -6.85 -15.83
N PHE A 14 -5.83 -6.87 -16.58
CA PHE A 14 -7.14 -7.23 -16.03
C PHE A 14 -7.20 -8.69 -15.55
N VAL A 15 -6.77 -9.63 -16.40
CA VAL A 15 -6.82 -11.06 -16.08
C VAL A 15 -5.88 -11.41 -14.91
N LEU A 16 -4.63 -10.92 -14.95
CA LEU A 16 -3.66 -11.19 -13.89
C LEU A 16 -4.11 -10.59 -12.56
N SER A 17 -4.64 -9.36 -12.55
CA SER A 17 -5.19 -8.74 -11.35
C SER A 17 -6.41 -9.50 -10.83
N ALA A 18 -7.34 -9.89 -11.69
CA ALA A 18 -8.53 -10.64 -11.29
C ALA A 18 -8.16 -11.99 -10.66
N VAL A 19 -7.20 -12.70 -11.23
CA VAL A 19 -6.72 -13.98 -10.68
C VAL A 19 -5.98 -13.78 -9.36
N PHE A 20 -5.08 -12.81 -9.29
CA PHE A 20 -4.27 -12.55 -8.09
C PHE A 20 -5.14 -12.13 -6.90
N TYR A 21 -5.99 -11.11 -7.06
CA TYR A 21 -6.83 -10.56 -5.98
C TYR A 21 -8.07 -11.41 -5.64
N SER A 22 -8.32 -12.49 -6.39
CA SER A 22 -9.32 -13.50 -6.04
C SER A 22 -8.72 -14.71 -5.32
N ASP A 23 -7.47 -14.65 -4.87
CA ASP A 23 -6.74 -15.76 -4.24
C ASP A 23 -6.81 -17.05 -5.05
N PHE A 24 -6.69 -16.94 -6.36
CA PHE A 24 -6.75 -18.09 -7.29
C PHE A 24 -8.07 -18.89 -7.24
N ASN A 25 -9.18 -18.20 -6.97
CA ASN A 25 -10.51 -18.81 -6.87
C ASN A 25 -10.90 -19.51 -8.19
N GLU A 26 -11.31 -20.79 -8.10
CA GLU A 26 -11.70 -21.64 -9.24
C GLU A 26 -12.88 -21.05 -10.04
N ILE A 27 -13.83 -20.37 -9.38
CA ILE A 27 -14.96 -19.71 -10.03
C ILE A 27 -14.47 -18.58 -10.96
N VAL A 28 -13.50 -17.80 -10.52
CA VAL A 28 -12.91 -16.72 -11.32
C VAL A 28 -12.20 -17.28 -12.53
N PHE A 29 -11.46 -18.38 -12.39
CA PHE A 29 -10.85 -19.10 -13.51
C PHE A 29 -11.89 -19.64 -14.50
N ALA A 30 -12.98 -20.22 -14.01
CA ALA A 30 -14.06 -20.72 -14.86
C ALA A 30 -14.72 -19.58 -15.65
N ILE A 31 -14.96 -18.42 -15.03
CA ILE A 31 -15.50 -17.23 -15.69
C ILE A 31 -14.52 -16.71 -16.77
N ILE A 32 -13.25 -16.54 -16.42
CA ILE A 32 -12.21 -16.04 -17.33
C ILE A 32 -12.05 -17.01 -18.52
N GLY A 33 -11.98 -18.33 -18.25
CA GLY A 33 -11.88 -19.36 -19.26
C GLY A 33 -13.08 -19.39 -20.20
N SER A 34 -14.30 -19.30 -19.65
CA SER A 34 -15.55 -19.27 -20.45
C SER A 34 -15.64 -18.02 -21.33
N LEU A 35 -15.24 -16.85 -20.83
CA LEU A 35 -15.14 -15.62 -21.61
C LEU A 35 -14.12 -15.74 -22.75
N GLY A 36 -12.98 -16.37 -22.50
CA GLY A 36 -11.96 -16.66 -23.49
C GLY A 36 -12.51 -17.57 -24.61
N LEU A 37 -13.11 -18.71 -24.25
CA LEU A 37 -13.69 -19.66 -25.20
C LEU A 37 -14.83 -19.06 -26.03
N LEU A 38 -15.75 -18.32 -25.38
CA LEU A 38 -16.82 -17.61 -26.05
C LEU A 38 -16.27 -16.59 -27.06
N SER A 39 -15.22 -15.86 -26.68
CA SER A 39 -14.57 -14.88 -27.57
C SER A 39 -13.92 -15.54 -28.79
N VAL A 40 -13.34 -16.74 -28.63
CA VAL A 40 -12.83 -17.55 -29.78
C VAL A 40 -13.96 -17.94 -30.69
N ALA A 41 -15.04 -18.54 -30.15
CA ALA A 41 -16.18 -19.01 -30.95
C ALA A 41 -16.83 -17.89 -31.74
N VAL A 42 -17.13 -16.75 -31.08
CA VAL A 42 -17.72 -15.57 -31.77
C VAL A 42 -16.73 -14.96 -32.76
N GLY A 43 -15.43 -14.91 -32.42
CA GLY A 43 -14.39 -14.38 -33.30
C GLY A 43 -14.26 -15.19 -34.58
N ILE A 44 -14.21 -16.52 -34.50
CA ILE A 44 -14.16 -17.43 -35.64
C ILE A 44 -15.45 -17.32 -36.47
N PHE A 45 -16.64 -17.30 -35.85
CA PHE A 45 -17.91 -17.12 -36.52
C PHE A 45 -17.97 -15.83 -37.34
N LEU A 46 -17.51 -14.70 -36.81
CA LEU A 46 -17.46 -13.40 -37.50
C LEU A 46 -16.45 -13.39 -38.66
N ILE A 47 -15.36 -14.14 -38.55
CA ILE A 47 -14.37 -14.28 -39.63
C ILE A 47 -14.94 -15.11 -40.77
N ILE A 48 -15.58 -16.26 -40.46
CA ILE A 48 -16.16 -17.17 -41.43
C ILE A 48 -17.36 -16.52 -42.12
N SER A 49 -18.25 -15.89 -41.37
CA SER A 49 -19.45 -15.22 -41.87
C SER A 49 -19.17 -13.97 -42.70
N LYS A 50 -17.89 -13.55 -42.80
CA LYS A 50 -17.42 -12.33 -43.48
C LYS A 50 -18.09 -11.01 -43.01
N LYS A 51 -18.96 -11.03 -42.02
CA LYS A 51 -19.70 -9.85 -41.52
C LYS A 51 -18.82 -8.77 -40.94
N ASN A 52 -17.78 -9.14 -40.15
CA ASN A 52 -16.83 -8.18 -39.56
C ASN A 52 -15.48 -8.81 -39.24
N LYS A 53 -14.68 -9.10 -40.28
CA LYS A 53 -13.38 -9.77 -40.17
C LYS A 53 -12.40 -9.06 -39.21
N SER A 54 -12.42 -7.73 -39.17
CA SER A 54 -11.50 -6.96 -38.29
C SER A 54 -11.85 -7.15 -36.83
N PHE A 55 -13.12 -7.14 -36.47
CA PHE A 55 -13.60 -7.36 -35.11
C PHE A 55 -13.39 -8.82 -34.67
N GLY A 56 -13.67 -9.79 -35.57
CA GLY A 56 -13.40 -11.20 -35.29
C GLY A 56 -11.93 -11.48 -35.00
N LYS A 57 -11.00 -10.89 -35.78
CA LYS A 57 -9.55 -10.97 -35.46
C LYS A 57 -9.19 -10.37 -34.11
N SER A 58 -9.83 -9.26 -33.73
CA SER A 58 -9.58 -8.63 -32.41
C SER A 58 -10.06 -9.51 -31.25
N LEU A 59 -11.19 -10.20 -31.42
CA LEU A 59 -11.72 -11.16 -30.47
C LEU A 59 -10.81 -12.39 -30.29
N CYS A 60 -10.27 -12.92 -31.38
CA CYS A 60 -9.31 -14.02 -31.33
C CYS A 60 -8.02 -13.62 -30.59
N VAL A 61 -7.52 -12.40 -30.83
CA VAL A 61 -6.34 -11.89 -30.09
C VAL A 61 -6.65 -11.66 -28.62
N PHE A 62 -7.82 -11.12 -28.30
CA PHE A 62 -8.28 -10.97 -26.93
C PHE A 62 -8.33 -12.32 -26.22
N ALA A 63 -8.97 -13.31 -26.82
CA ALA A 63 -9.06 -14.67 -26.27
C ALA A 63 -7.67 -15.32 -26.04
N PHE A 64 -6.77 -15.17 -27.02
CA PHE A 64 -5.39 -15.62 -26.85
C PHE A 64 -4.70 -14.94 -25.67
N ALA A 65 -4.85 -13.64 -25.53
CA ALA A 65 -4.29 -12.88 -24.43
C ALA A 65 -4.86 -13.32 -23.08
N VAL A 66 -6.18 -13.60 -23.00
CA VAL A 66 -6.85 -14.13 -21.80
C VAL A 66 -6.26 -15.48 -21.39
N ILE A 67 -6.22 -16.43 -22.32
CA ILE A 67 -5.74 -17.79 -22.06
C ILE A 67 -4.26 -17.76 -21.66
N TYR A 68 -3.44 -17.03 -22.40
CA TYR A 68 -2.00 -16.94 -22.15
C TYR A 68 -1.71 -16.31 -20.77
N SER A 69 -2.37 -15.18 -20.44
CA SER A 69 -2.12 -14.51 -19.15
C SER A 69 -2.56 -15.37 -17.96
N ALA A 70 -3.72 -16.03 -18.05
CA ALA A 70 -4.17 -16.94 -17.00
C ALA A 70 -3.21 -18.14 -16.84
N SER A 71 -2.81 -18.78 -17.96
CA SER A 71 -1.85 -19.90 -17.92
C SER A 71 -0.48 -19.47 -17.37
N ASN A 72 -0.01 -18.28 -17.75
CA ASN A 72 1.26 -17.74 -17.25
C ASN A 72 1.21 -17.52 -15.73
N MET A 73 0.10 -17.00 -15.20
CA MET A 73 -0.08 -16.79 -13.76
C MET A 73 -0.07 -18.11 -12.99
N ILE A 74 -0.80 -19.11 -13.47
CA ILE A 74 -0.85 -20.45 -12.86
C ILE A 74 0.55 -21.08 -12.88
N GLY A 75 1.16 -21.16 -14.07
CA GLY A 75 2.48 -21.78 -14.23
C GLY A 75 3.56 -21.12 -13.39
N TYR A 76 3.54 -19.78 -13.29
CA TYR A 76 4.48 -19.05 -12.45
C TYR A 76 4.20 -19.27 -10.96
N SER A 77 2.94 -19.30 -10.54
CA SER A 77 2.56 -19.60 -9.15
C SER A 77 2.97 -21.02 -8.75
N GLU A 78 2.71 -22.02 -9.59
CA GLU A 78 3.15 -23.40 -9.35
C GLU A 78 4.68 -23.51 -9.31
N TYR A 79 5.38 -22.83 -10.22
CA TYR A 79 6.84 -22.78 -10.20
C TYR A 79 7.36 -22.22 -8.87
N VAL A 80 6.85 -21.06 -8.41
CA VAL A 80 7.26 -20.44 -7.15
C VAL A 80 6.93 -21.32 -5.96
N ASN A 81 5.73 -21.89 -5.92
CA ASN A 81 5.32 -22.79 -4.83
C ASN A 81 6.23 -24.04 -4.76
N ASN A 82 6.48 -24.68 -5.88
CA ASN A 82 7.24 -25.94 -5.90
C ASN A 82 8.76 -25.73 -5.74
N THR A 83 9.32 -24.63 -6.24
CA THR A 83 10.78 -24.40 -6.19
C THR A 83 11.23 -23.60 -4.98
N VAL A 84 10.40 -22.70 -4.46
CA VAL A 84 10.79 -21.78 -3.37
C VAL A 84 10.00 -22.05 -2.10
N ILE A 85 8.67 -21.89 -2.13
CA ILE A 85 7.85 -21.88 -0.92
C ILE A 85 7.86 -23.25 -0.24
N ASN A 86 7.46 -24.33 -0.92
CA ASN A 86 7.37 -25.67 -0.34
C ASN A 86 8.73 -26.24 0.11
N ASN A 87 9.82 -25.79 -0.51
CA ASN A 87 11.16 -26.27 -0.19
C ASN A 87 11.75 -25.56 1.03
N TYR A 88 11.46 -24.27 1.19
CA TYR A 88 12.19 -23.42 2.14
C TYR A 88 11.32 -22.69 3.17
N SER A 89 9.99 -22.52 2.97
CA SER A 89 9.14 -21.87 3.97
C SER A 89 8.97 -22.73 5.21
N ASP A 90 8.91 -22.09 6.37
CA ASP A 90 8.77 -22.68 7.70
C ASP A 90 9.86 -23.71 8.05
N LYS A 91 11.07 -23.47 7.52
CA LYS A 91 12.25 -24.31 7.74
C LYS A 91 13.47 -23.49 8.10
N GLU A 92 14.37 -24.10 8.86
CA GLU A 92 15.69 -23.55 9.06
C GLU A 92 16.55 -23.85 7.82
N ILE A 93 17.14 -22.81 7.25
CA ILE A 93 17.99 -22.91 6.05
C ILE A 93 19.36 -22.30 6.32
N THR A 94 20.39 -22.91 5.71
CA THR A 94 21.73 -22.31 5.60
C THR A 94 21.89 -21.84 4.17
N ALA A 95 22.13 -20.53 3.99
CA ALA A 95 22.22 -19.95 2.67
C ALA A 95 23.46 -19.10 2.52
N SER A 96 23.98 -19.08 1.28
CA SER A 96 25.01 -18.15 0.82
C SER A 96 24.50 -17.31 -0.33
N GLY A 97 24.86 -16.05 -0.35
CA GLY A 97 24.41 -15.12 -1.38
C GLY A 97 25.05 -13.74 -1.20
N TYR A 98 24.44 -12.71 -1.76
CA TYR A 98 24.90 -11.34 -1.59
C TYR A 98 23.73 -10.38 -1.35
N ILE A 99 23.99 -9.30 -0.61
CA ILE A 99 23.00 -8.24 -0.36
C ILE A 99 22.77 -7.51 -1.68
N CYS A 100 21.57 -7.56 -2.23
CA CYS A 100 21.33 -7.08 -3.59
C CYS A 100 20.83 -5.62 -3.69
N ASP A 101 20.60 -4.93 -2.56
CA ASP A 101 20.21 -3.50 -2.51
C ASP A 101 20.76 -2.83 -1.25
N GLU A 102 20.40 -1.59 -1.00
CA GLU A 102 20.77 -0.86 0.22
C GLU A 102 20.13 -1.50 1.47
N ILE A 103 20.83 -1.37 2.60
CA ILE A 103 20.31 -1.75 3.90
C ILE A 103 19.48 -0.57 4.41
N ILE A 104 18.21 -0.84 4.64
CA ILE A 104 17.27 0.13 5.18
C ILE A 104 17.30 0.01 6.70
N THR A 105 17.76 1.05 7.38
CA THR A 105 17.82 1.09 8.84
C THR A 105 16.70 2.00 9.36
N THR A 106 15.93 1.50 10.31
CA THR A 106 14.96 2.23 11.10
C THR A 106 15.43 2.26 12.55
N ASP A 107 14.78 3.02 13.42
CA ASP A 107 15.18 3.16 14.83
C ASP A 107 15.25 1.83 15.58
N SER A 108 14.44 0.84 15.17
CA SER A 108 14.31 -0.44 15.85
C SER A 108 14.78 -1.66 15.06
N SER A 109 15.04 -1.53 13.76
CA SER A 109 15.37 -2.67 12.91
C SER A 109 16.13 -2.28 11.64
N CYS A 110 16.83 -3.26 11.05
CA CYS A 110 17.43 -3.17 9.73
C CYS A 110 16.73 -4.14 8.78
N SER A 111 16.38 -3.70 7.58
CA SER A 111 15.81 -4.56 6.54
C SER A 111 16.64 -4.52 5.27
N PHE A 112 16.90 -5.69 4.68
CA PHE A 112 17.65 -5.82 3.43
C PHE A 112 17.28 -7.10 2.70
N ILE A 113 17.66 -7.19 1.44
CA ILE A 113 17.32 -8.31 0.56
C ILE A 113 18.60 -9.03 0.18
N ILE A 114 18.64 -10.35 0.42
CA ILE A 114 19.73 -11.21 -0.03
C ILE A 114 19.25 -11.99 -1.25
N LYS A 115 20.04 -11.93 -2.31
CA LYS A 115 19.92 -12.83 -3.45
C LYS A 115 20.83 -14.02 -3.21
N THR A 116 20.24 -15.23 -3.11
CA THR A 116 21.00 -16.44 -2.77
C THR A 116 21.68 -17.03 -4.00
N ASP A 117 22.89 -17.55 -3.80
CA ASP A 117 23.61 -18.37 -4.77
C ASP A 117 23.38 -19.87 -4.47
N LYS A 118 23.30 -20.22 -3.15
CA LYS A 118 23.04 -21.58 -2.67
C LYS A 118 22.16 -21.55 -1.42
N ILE A 119 21.25 -22.52 -1.32
CA ILE A 119 20.47 -22.81 -0.11
C ILE A 119 20.66 -24.29 0.22
N ASN A 120 21.08 -24.61 1.45
CA ASN A 120 21.38 -25.98 1.91
C ASN A 120 22.33 -26.73 0.96
N GLY A 121 23.31 -26.03 0.39
CA GLY A 121 24.28 -26.56 -0.58
C GLY A 121 23.78 -26.72 -2.02
N GLN A 122 22.48 -26.51 -2.27
CA GLN A 122 21.86 -26.57 -3.60
C GLN A 122 21.89 -25.18 -4.27
N PRO A 123 22.16 -25.07 -5.59
CA PRO A 123 22.08 -23.82 -6.30
C PRO A 123 20.66 -23.22 -6.21
N SER A 124 20.57 -21.94 -5.88
CA SER A 124 19.29 -21.23 -5.73
C SER A 124 19.44 -19.77 -6.17
N ASP A 125 18.46 -19.24 -6.87
CA ASP A 125 18.37 -17.83 -7.28
C ASP A 125 17.22 -17.11 -6.54
N ALA A 126 16.85 -17.57 -5.34
CA ALA A 126 15.79 -17.01 -4.54
C ALA A 126 16.22 -15.69 -3.90
N LYS A 127 15.26 -14.77 -3.75
CA LYS A 127 15.43 -13.55 -2.95
C LYS A 127 14.76 -13.73 -1.60
N ILE A 128 15.50 -13.42 -0.54
CA ILE A 128 15.02 -13.50 0.84
C ILE A 128 15.11 -12.11 1.47
N GLN A 129 14.00 -11.62 2.01
CA GLN A 129 13.98 -10.41 2.82
C GLN A 129 14.44 -10.75 4.24
N ILE A 130 15.46 -10.07 4.72
CA ILE A 130 15.93 -10.18 6.10
C ILE A 130 15.46 -8.95 6.88
N ILE A 131 14.88 -9.18 8.04
CA ILE A 131 14.52 -8.15 9.01
C ILE A 131 15.31 -8.44 10.27
N SER A 132 16.29 -7.60 10.60
CA SER A 132 17.17 -7.76 11.76
C SER A 132 16.85 -6.72 12.81
N TYR A 133 16.71 -7.15 14.05
CA TYR A 133 16.56 -6.29 15.23
C TYR A 133 17.88 -6.06 15.97
N SER A 134 18.98 -6.58 15.41
CA SER A 134 20.35 -6.33 15.84
C SER A 134 21.12 -5.62 14.74
N ASN A 135 22.19 -4.93 15.12
CA ASN A 135 23.07 -4.29 14.15
C ASN A 135 23.73 -5.33 13.25
N VAL A 136 23.66 -5.09 11.95
CA VAL A 136 24.28 -5.95 10.92
C VAL A 136 25.53 -5.24 10.39
N ASP A 137 26.68 -5.87 10.58
CA ASP A 137 27.96 -5.38 10.07
C ASP A 137 28.22 -5.97 8.67
N ALA A 138 27.47 -5.51 7.69
CA ALA A 138 27.61 -5.91 6.29
C ALA A 138 27.31 -4.72 5.38
N GLU A 139 27.95 -4.70 4.22
CA GLU A 139 27.76 -3.66 3.21
C GLU A 139 26.89 -4.15 2.03
N PRO A 140 26.18 -3.24 1.33
CA PRO A 140 25.50 -3.59 0.08
C PRO A 140 26.45 -4.25 -0.94
N PHE A 141 25.93 -5.28 -1.62
CA PHE A 141 26.64 -6.12 -2.58
C PHE A 141 27.77 -6.96 -1.99
N GLU A 142 27.88 -7.05 -0.69
CA GLU A 142 28.78 -7.97 -0.02
C GLU A 142 28.21 -9.38 0.00
N LYS A 143 29.07 -10.39 -0.19
CA LYS A 143 28.71 -11.79 -0.04
C LYS A 143 28.59 -12.14 1.42
N VAL A 144 27.51 -12.84 1.76
CA VAL A 144 27.16 -13.23 3.12
C VAL A 144 26.77 -14.69 3.19
N ASN A 145 27.12 -15.34 4.31
CA ASN A 145 26.60 -16.63 4.70
C ASN A 145 25.77 -16.47 5.96
N PHE A 146 24.62 -17.14 6.00
CA PHE A 146 23.73 -17.05 7.15
C PHE A 146 22.91 -18.33 7.32
N THR A 147 22.44 -18.54 8.56
CA THR A 147 21.46 -19.56 8.89
C THR A 147 20.25 -18.87 9.50
N ALA A 148 19.07 -19.16 8.97
CA ALA A 148 17.83 -18.51 9.42
C ALA A 148 16.62 -19.43 9.28
N HIS A 149 15.63 -19.21 10.13
CA HIS A 149 14.30 -19.76 9.94
C HIS A 149 13.54 -18.83 8.97
N THR A 150 13.11 -19.36 7.84
CA THR A 150 12.42 -18.61 6.81
C THR A 150 10.93 -18.81 6.86
N TYR A 151 10.18 -17.77 6.52
CA TYR A 151 8.72 -17.76 6.46
C TYR A 151 8.27 -17.33 5.07
N LYS A 152 7.07 -17.72 4.69
CA LYS A 152 6.43 -17.21 3.48
C LYS A 152 6.21 -15.70 3.60
N ASN A 153 6.54 -14.95 2.55
CA ASN A 153 6.28 -13.52 2.50
C ASN A 153 4.88 -13.28 1.90
N ASN A 154 4.03 -12.56 2.63
CA ASN A 154 2.67 -12.22 2.21
C ASN A 154 2.51 -10.76 1.78
N VAL A 155 3.59 -9.96 1.86
CA VAL A 155 3.55 -8.54 1.51
C VAL A 155 3.51 -8.35 -0.01
N ASN A 156 2.40 -7.85 -0.53
CA ASN A 156 2.14 -7.71 -1.98
C ASN A 156 3.25 -6.95 -2.73
N SER A 157 3.79 -5.88 -2.15
CA SER A 157 4.88 -5.13 -2.77
C SER A 157 6.17 -5.95 -2.92
N GLN A 158 6.46 -6.84 -1.97
CA GLN A 158 7.62 -7.73 -2.02
C GLN A 158 7.41 -8.87 -3.04
N LEU A 159 6.21 -9.45 -3.07
CA LEU A 159 5.84 -10.47 -4.06
C LEU A 159 6.01 -9.93 -5.50
N SER A 160 5.66 -8.68 -5.75
CA SER A 160 5.82 -8.04 -7.06
C SER A 160 7.29 -7.90 -7.49
N HIS A 161 8.23 -7.88 -6.56
CA HIS A 161 9.68 -7.88 -6.80
C HIS A 161 10.32 -9.27 -6.80
N GLY A 162 9.49 -10.33 -6.69
CA GLY A 162 9.94 -11.73 -6.67
C GLY A 162 10.57 -12.15 -5.34
N ILE A 163 10.17 -11.53 -4.23
CA ILE A 163 10.65 -11.83 -2.89
C ILE A 163 9.56 -12.63 -2.18
N PHE A 164 9.71 -13.96 -2.15
CA PHE A 164 8.68 -14.89 -1.66
C PHE A 164 8.97 -15.43 -0.25
N LEU A 165 10.19 -15.18 0.26
CA LEU A 165 10.63 -15.61 1.58
C LEU A 165 11.05 -14.40 2.41
N LYS A 166 10.77 -14.46 3.72
CA LYS A 166 11.25 -13.52 4.73
C LYS A 166 11.88 -14.27 5.89
N ALA A 167 12.87 -13.66 6.58
CA ALA A 167 13.46 -14.19 7.78
C ALA A 167 13.71 -13.07 8.79
N TYR A 168 13.62 -13.41 10.08
CA TYR A 168 13.81 -12.48 11.18
C TYR A 168 15.08 -12.86 11.94
N PHE A 169 15.97 -11.87 12.17
CA PHE A 169 17.17 -12.01 12.97
C PHE A 169 16.99 -11.28 14.30
N TYR A 170 17.23 -12.01 15.38
CA TYR A 170 17.25 -11.51 16.74
C TYR A 170 18.66 -11.64 17.31
N ASP A 171 18.90 -11.15 18.54
CA ASP A 171 20.17 -11.29 19.23
C ASP A 171 20.64 -12.76 19.25
N GLY A 172 21.85 -12.99 18.73
CA GLY A 172 22.45 -14.34 18.63
C GLY A 172 22.54 -14.91 17.20
N PHE A 173 21.82 -14.39 16.22
CA PHE A 173 22.02 -14.75 14.82
C PHE A 173 23.19 -13.98 14.22
N LYS A 174 24.10 -14.68 13.53
CA LYS A 174 25.25 -14.08 12.86
C LYS A 174 25.08 -14.15 11.36
N ILE A 175 25.35 -13.02 10.73
CA ILE A 175 25.60 -12.94 9.30
C ILE A 175 27.11 -12.86 9.14
N ASP A 176 27.69 -13.89 8.54
CA ASP A 176 29.14 -13.90 8.27
C ASP A 176 29.39 -13.20 6.93
N ALA A 177 29.78 -11.93 7.01
CA ALA A 177 30.20 -11.15 5.87
C ALA A 177 31.59 -11.64 5.41
N THR A 178 31.74 -11.94 4.11
CA THR A 178 33.01 -12.51 3.59
C THR A 178 34.02 -11.44 3.17
N GLY A 179 33.64 -10.17 3.15
CA GLY A 179 34.46 -9.07 2.62
C GLY A 179 34.53 -9.00 1.10
N GLU A 180 33.99 -10.01 0.38
CA GLU A 180 33.94 -10.00 -1.09
C GLU A 180 32.76 -9.23 -1.61
N LYS A 181 32.97 -8.25 -2.49
CA LYS A 181 31.92 -7.45 -3.13
C LYS A 181 31.62 -7.92 -4.55
N VAL A 182 30.34 -8.07 -4.86
CA VAL A 182 29.86 -8.38 -6.21
C VAL A 182 29.68 -7.07 -6.99
N THR A 183 30.43 -6.91 -8.08
CA THR A 183 30.31 -5.75 -8.96
C THR A 183 29.36 -6.03 -10.11
N THR A 184 28.25 -5.27 -10.16
CA THR A 184 27.25 -5.35 -11.21
C THR A 184 26.93 -3.94 -11.73
N PHE A 185 26.28 -3.83 -12.89
CA PHE A 185 25.75 -2.53 -13.35
C PHE A 185 24.84 -1.87 -12.30
N TYR A 186 24.06 -2.68 -11.60
CA TYR A 186 23.16 -2.19 -10.56
C TYR A 186 23.93 -1.71 -9.30
N SER A 187 25.03 -2.38 -8.91
CA SER A 187 25.87 -1.91 -7.80
C SER A 187 26.47 -0.53 -8.05
N PHE A 188 26.81 -0.23 -9.30
CA PHE A 188 27.25 1.11 -9.69
C PHE A 188 26.12 2.15 -9.57
N ALA A 189 24.90 1.80 -9.98
CA ALA A 189 23.73 2.68 -9.83
C ALA A 189 23.40 2.97 -8.36
N VAL A 190 23.50 1.96 -7.48
CA VAL A 190 23.32 2.11 -6.03
C VAL A 190 24.43 2.98 -5.43
N SER A 191 25.68 2.85 -5.89
CA SER A 191 26.77 3.73 -5.46
C SER A 191 26.51 5.20 -5.83
N ILE A 192 25.98 5.46 -7.04
CA ILE A 192 25.54 6.80 -7.45
C ILE A 192 24.40 7.29 -6.57
N ARG A 193 23.38 6.45 -6.31
CA ARG A 193 22.24 6.78 -5.40
C ARG A 193 22.76 7.24 -4.04
N ARG A 194 23.70 6.46 -3.44
CA ARG A 194 24.32 6.78 -2.16
C ARG A 194 25.10 8.11 -2.19
N ALA A 195 25.87 8.35 -3.24
CA ALA A 195 26.58 9.61 -3.40
C ALA A 195 25.64 10.81 -3.52
N MET A 196 24.53 10.66 -4.27
CA MET A 196 23.49 11.70 -4.38
C MET A 196 22.79 11.95 -3.05
N LYS A 197 22.45 10.89 -2.29
CA LYS A 197 21.89 10.97 -0.94
C LYS A 197 22.80 11.76 -0.02
N ASN A 198 24.06 11.36 0.11
CA ASN A 198 25.04 12.05 0.96
C ASN A 198 25.21 13.53 0.58
N SER A 199 25.15 13.85 -0.72
CA SER A 199 25.24 15.23 -1.20
C SER A 199 24.04 16.08 -0.73
N LEU A 200 22.84 15.51 -0.73
CA LEU A 200 21.63 16.21 -0.25
C LEU A 200 21.66 16.40 1.26
N ASP A 201 22.10 15.38 2.01
CA ASP A 201 22.19 15.42 3.48
C ASP A 201 23.24 16.43 3.97
N MET A 202 24.34 16.63 3.21
CA MET A 202 25.36 17.61 3.53
C MET A 202 24.94 19.06 3.23
N LEU A 203 24.03 19.28 2.30
CA LEU A 203 23.66 20.62 1.83
C LEU A 203 22.34 21.14 2.36
N LEU A 204 21.47 20.25 2.87
CA LEU A 204 20.12 20.59 3.30
C LEU A 204 19.90 20.17 4.75
N PRO A 205 19.07 20.90 5.52
CA PRO A 205 18.54 20.42 6.79
C PRO A 205 17.82 19.08 6.62
N GLU A 206 17.80 18.26 7.66
CA GLU A 206 17.30 16.88 7.64
C GLU A 206 15.87 16.77 7.09
N ASP A 207 14.91 17.57 7.59
CA ASP A 207 13.52 17.58 7.12
C ASP A 207 13.39 17.80 5.61
N TYR A 208 14.24 18.68 5.06
CA TYR A 208 14.19 19.02 3.63
C TYR A 208 14.99 18.04 2.78
N SER A 209 16.09 17.49 3.31
CA SER A 209 16.88 16.48 2.61
C SER A 209 16.10 15.18 2.47
N THR A 210 15.35 14.76 3.51
CA THR A 210 14.50 13.57 3.49
C THR A 210 13.43 13.65 2.42
N LEU A 211 12.76 14.80 2.29
CA LEU A 211 11.78 15.01 1.20
C LEU A 211 12.45 15.01 -0.19
N CYS A 212 13.61 15.64 -0.34
CA CYS A 212 14.37 15.62 -1.60
C CYS A 212 14.78 14.20 -1.98
N ARG A 213 15.23 13.37 -1.03
CA ARG A 213 15.58 11.97 -1.22
C ARG A 213 14.36 11.13 -1.62
N ALA A 214 13.24 11.31 -0.93
CA ALA A 214 12.00 10.62 -1.26
C ALA A 214 11.55 10.92 -2.71
N VAL A 215 11.53 12.20 -3.09
CA VAL A 215 11.06 12.64 -4.41
C VAL A 215 12.05 12.28 -5.53
N LEU A 216 13.37 12.42 -5.33
CA LEU A 216 14.37 12.20 -6.37
C LEU A 216 14.78 10.72 -6.48
N LEU A 217 15.01 10.05 -5.35
CA LEU A 217 15.60 8.71 -5.28
C LEU A 217 14.58 7.62 -4.91
N GLY A 218 13.42 7.98 -4.36
CA GLY A 218 12.38 7.05 -3.93
C GLY A 218 12.54 6.52 -2.49
N GLU A 219 13.44 7.12 -1.71
CA GLU A 219 13.70 6.71 -0.34
C GLU A 219 12.68 7.36 0.63
N LYS A 220 11.65 6.61 0.99
CA LYS A 220 10.55 7.09 1.87
C LYS A 220 10.79 6.78 3.33
N THR A 221 11.68 5.84 3.64
CA THR A 221 11.86 5.30 5.00
C THR A 221 12.33 6.35 5.99
N ALA A 222 13.12 7.32 5.52
CA ALA A 222 13.64 8.40 6.33
C ALA A 222 12.66 9.58 6.57
N LEU A 223 11.48 9.57 5.95
CA LEU A 223 10.44 10.57 6.24
C LEU A 223 9.76 10.22 7.56
N ASP A 224 9.48 11.25 8.38
CA ASP A 224 8.70 11.08 9.60
C ASP A 224 7.32 10.52 9.34
N SER A 225 6.78 9.76 10.29
CA SER A 225 5.43 9.19 10.21
C SER A 225 4.38 10.29 10.02
N SER A 226 4.44 11.37 10.80
CA SER A 226 3.54 12.52 10.70
C SER A 226 3.53 13.14 9.30
N VAL A 227 4.69 13.26 8.65
CA VAL A 227 4.78 13.76 7.27
C VAL A 227 4.15 12.78 6.29
N LYS A 228 4.39 11.47 6.45
CA LYS A 228 3.75 10.43 5.62
C LYS A 228 2.24 10.47 5.73
N ASP A 229 1.72 10.66 6.94
CA ASP A 229 0.28 10.76 7.23
C ASP A 229 -0.33 12.01 6.61
N ASP A 230 0.31 13.18 6.71
CA ASP A 230 -0.12 14.39 6.03
C ASP A 230 -0.25 14.20 4.51
N PHE A 231 0.73 13.54 3.87
CA PHE A 231 0.65 13.18 2.45
C PHE A 231 -0.47 12.19 2.15
N SER A 232 -0.72 11.25 3.06
CA SER A 232 -1.79 10.25 2.94
C SER A 232 -3.17 10.90 3.09
N LEU A 233 -3.37 11.75 4.10
CA LEU A 233 -4.60 12.48 4.36
C LEU A 233 -4.97 13.42 3.20
N THR A 234 -3.99 14.09 2.61
CA THR A 234 -4.21 14.93 1.42
C THR A 234 -4.32 14.13 0.11
N GLY A 235 -4.10 12.81 0.15
CA GLY A 235 -4.10 11.94 -1.03
C GLY A 235 -2.92 12.18 -1.97
N THR A 236 -1.90 12.90 -1.52
CA THR A 236 -0.75 13.32 -2.34
C THR A 236 0.48 12.43 -2.16
N SER A 237 0.35 11.26 -1.52
CA SER A 237 1.42 10.28 -1.33
C SER A 237 2.17 9.91 -2.64
N PHE A 238 1.52 10.04 -3.80
CA PHE A 238 2.16 9.81 -5.09
C PHE A 238 3.25 10.84 -5.44
N LEU A 239 3.28 12.01 -4.78
CA LEU A 239 4.32 13.05 -4.99
C LEU A 239 5.65 12.63 -4.37
N ILE A 240 5.64 11.89 -3.26
CA ILE A 240 6.83 11.34 -2.60
C ILE A 240 7.24 9.97 -3.14
N VAL A 241 6.51 9.42 -4.10
CA VAL A 241 6.86 8.18 -4.81
C VAL A 241 7.45 8.54 -6.14
N VAL A 242 8.60 7.97 -6.49
CA VAL A 242 9.17 8.19 -7.82
C VAL A 242 8.20 7.70 -8.88
N SER A 243 7.79 8.61 -9.74
CA SER A 243 6.75 8.39 -10.74
C SER A 243 7.23 8.61 -12.16
N GLY A 244 6.40 8.21 -13.12
CA GLY A 244 6.65 8.51 -14.52
C GLY A 244 6.79 10.01 -14.83
N MET A 245 6.15 10.89 -14.05
CA MET A 245 6.29 12.35 -14.18
C MET A 245 7.72 12.78 -13.87
N HIS A 246 8.32 12.26 -12.81
CA HIS A 246 9.70 12.54 -12.41
C HIS A 246 10.68 12.18 -13.53
N LEU A 247 10.54 10.97 -14.12
CA LEU A 247 11.33 10.55 -15.26
C LEU A 247 11.16 11.47 -16.47
N VAL A 248 9.93 11.91 -16.77
CA VAL A 248 9.65 12.83 -17.91
C VAL A 248 10.31 14.19 -17.67
N ILE A 249 10.24 14.75 -16.46
CA ILE A 249 10.85 16.04 -16.12
C ILE A 249 12.37 15.96 -16.29
N ILE A 250 13.02 14.95 -15.67
CA ILE A 250 14.48 14.76 -15.74
C ILE A 250 14.93 14.54 -17.18
N THR A 251 14.26 13.65 -17.90
CA THR A 251 14.62 13.35 -19.30
C THR A 251 14.38 14.56 -20.20
N SER A 252 13.33 15.34 -19.98
CA SER A 252 13.07 16.58 -20.74
C SER A 252 14.15 17.62 -20.49
N PHE A 253 14.63 17.74 -19.25
CA PHE A 253 15.72 18.62 -18.89
C PHE A 253 17.03 18.20 -19.59
N VAL A 254 17.39 16.90 -19.54
CA VAL A 254 18.57 16.37 -20.23
C VAL A 254 18.45 16.55 -21.74
N LEU A 255 17.29 16.28 -22.32
CA LEU A 255 17.01 16.51 -23.74
C LEU A 255 17.18 17.96 -24.15
N PHE A 256 16.76 18.91 -23.31
CA PHE A 256 16.96 20.32 -23.56
C PHE A 256 18.46 20.67 -23.68
N LEU A 257 19.30 20.09 -22.81
CA LEU A 257 20.75 20.29 -22.86
C LEU A 257 21.37 19.62 -24.09
N VAL A 258 21.03 18.35 -24.34
CA VAL A 258 21.59 17.55 -25.47
C VAL A 258 21.23 18.18 -26.82
N ARG A 259 20.02 18.74 -26.99
CA ARG A 259 19.58 19.42 -28.24
C ARG A 259 20.35 20.71 -28.49
N LYS A 260 20.99 21.32 -27.49
CA LYS A 260 21.90 22.45 -27.70
C LYS A 260 23.27 21.99 -28.23
N LEU A 261 23.69 20.76 -27.90
CA LEU A 261 24.98 20.20 -28.29
C LEU A 261 24.94 19.49 -29.65
N THR A 262 23.82 18.83 -29.98
CA THR A 262 23.70 18.07 -31.21
C THR A 262 22.29 18.15 -31.82
N LYS A 263 22.23 18.15 -33.18
CA LYS A 263 20.99 18.04 -33.94
C LYS A 263 20.75 16.63 -34.49
N ASN A 264 21.69 15.70 -34.27
CA ASN A 264 21.57 14.34 -34.75
C ASN A 264 20.54 13.57 -33.93
N ARG A 265 19.42 13.19 -34.58
CA ARG A 265 18.28 12.49 -33.94
C ARG A 265 18.67 11.13 -33.32
N PHE A 266 19.62 10.42 -33.89
CA PHE A 266 20.06 9.12 -33.36
C PHE A 266 20.89 9.31 -32.09
N LEU A 267 21.77 10.32 -32.01
CA LEU A 267 22.50 10.67 -30.80
C LEU A 267 21.54 11.14 -29.72
N ILE A 268 20.57 11.99 -30.07
CA ILE A 268 19.52 12.44 -29.11
C ILE A 268 18.78 11.23 -28.54
N THR A 269 18.38 10.27 -29.39
CA THR A 269 17.70 9.04 -28.95
C THR A 269 18.60 8.18 -28.06
N GLY A 270 19.88 8.04 -28.40
CA GLY A 270 20.86 7.31 -27.59
C GLY A 270 21.03 7.91 -26.19
N PHE A 271 21.24 9.23 -26.10
CA PHE A 271 21.31 9.93 -24.82
C PHE A 271 20.01 9.83 -24.00
N THR A 272 18.86 9.96 -24.67
CA THR A 272 17.57 9.79 -23.99
C THR A 272 17.42 8.40 -23.41
N THR A 273 17.69 7.37 -24.18
CA THR A 273 17.62 5.97 -23.75
C THR A 273 18.56 5.70 -22.60
N PHE A 274 19.80 6.19 -22.69
CA PHE A 274 20.80 6.07 -21.62
C PHE A 274 20.31 6.74 -20.33
N THR A 275 19.81 7.99 -20.40
CA THR A 275 19.28 8.73 -19.24
C THR A 275 18.11 7.99 -18.61
N VAL A 276 17.21 7.45 -19.42
CA VAL A 276 16.04 6.69 -18.94
C VAL A 276 16.50 5.44 -18.19
N ILE A 277 17.41 4.64 -18.77
CA ILE A 277 17.91 3.41 -18.15
C ILE A 277 18.71 3.74 -16.87
N ALA A 278 19.56 4.76 -16.91
CA ALA A 278 20.32 5.19 -15.74
C ALA A 278 19.39 5.62 -14.59
N PHE A 279 18.36 6.42 -14.88
CA PHE A 279 17.41 6.83 -13.85
C PHE A 279 16.58 5.66 -13.32
N MET A 280 16.15 4.73 -14.17
CA MET A 280 15.47 3.50 -13.74
C MET A 280 16.34 2.69 -12.77
N ALA A 281 17.64 2.56 -13.06
CA ALA A 281 18.58 1.84 -12.20
C ALA A 281 18.82 2.57 -10.86
N VAL A 282 19.02 3.89 -10.88
CA VAL A 282 19.18 4.71 -9.67
C VAL A 282 17.95 4.63 -8.76
N THR A 283 16.73 4.53 -9.31
CA THR A 283 15.47 4.42 -8.56
C THR A 283 15.06 2.98 -8.25
N GLY A 284 15.92 1.98 -8.42
CA GLY A 284 15.68 0.58 -8.06
C GLY A 284 14.66 -0.14 -8.96
N PHE A 285 14.51 0.29 -10.21
CA PHE A 285 13.56 -0.30 -11.16
C PHE A 285 12.11 -0.36 -10.67
N ALA A 286 11.67 0.64 -9.91
CA ALA A 286 10.27 0.73 -9.48
C ALA A 286 9.31 0.61 -10.67
N HIS A 287 8.23 -0.19 -10.55
CA HIS A 287 7.33 -0.53 -11.67
C HIS A 287 6.73 0.68 -12.39
N SER A 288 6.39 1.75 -11.64
CA SER A 288 5.88 3.01 -12.22
C SER A 288 6.92 3.73 -13.10
N VAL A 289 8.21 3.67 -12.71
CA VAL A 289 9.32 4.28 -13.45
C VAL A 289 9.66 3.43 -14.67
N VAL A 290 9.72 2.09 -14.52
CA VAL A 290 9.97 1.15 -15.63
C VAL A 290 8.91 1.29 -16.71
N ARG A 291 7.61 1.37 -16.33
CA ARG A 291 6.54 1.63 -17.29
C ARG A 291 6.78 2.90 -18.10
N ALA A 292 7.05 4.01 -17.41
CA ALA A 292 7.28 5.29 -18.07
C ALA A 292 8.56 5.27 -18.92
N GLY A 293 9.59 4.58 -18.45
CA GLY A 293 10.85 4.39 -19.17
C GLY A 293 10.65 3.62 -20.48
N VAL A 294 9.97 2.49 -20.45
CA VAL A 294 9.62 1.72 -21.65
C VAL A 294 8.84 2.57 -22.64
N MET A 295 7.81 3.29 -22.16
CA MET A 295 7.02 4.18 -23.03
C MET A 295 7.87 5.29 -23.65
N MET A 296 8.78 5.89 -22.88
CA MET A 296 9.63 6.98 -23.33
C MET A 296 10.69 6.51 -24.34
N ILE A 297 11.28 5.34 -24.15
CA ILE A 297 12.20 4.72 -25.11
C ILE A 297 11.49 4.49 -26.45
N ILE A 298 10.26 3.94 -26.44
CA ILE A 298 9.50 3.72 -27.66
C ILE A 298 9.18 5.03 -28.38
N VAL A 299 8.77 6.07 -27.62
CA VAL A 299 8.49 7.40 -28.21
C VAL A 299 9.76 8.00 -28.82
N SER A 300 10.91 7.86 -28.15
CA SER A 300 12.20 8.34 -28.65
C SER A 300 12.63 7.61 -29.93
N LEU A 301 12.52 6.27 -29.92
CA LEU A 301 12.78 5.44 -31.11
C LEU A 301 11.84 5.73 -32.29
N ALA A 302 10.54 5.94 -32.00
CA ALA A 302 9.58 6.33 -33.01
C ALA A 302 9.93 7.71 -33.62
N SER A 303 10.31 8.67 -32.78
CA SER A 303 10.72 10.01 -33.21
C SER A 303 11.96 10.00 -34.08
N SER A 304 12.99 9.19 -33.78
CA SER A 304 14.19 9.04 -34.61
C SER A 304 13.89 8.48 -35.99
N ASN A 305 12.86 7.63 -36.08
CA ASN A 305 12.38 7.04 -37.34
C ASN A 305 11.24 7.84 -37.99
N LEU A 306 10.99 9.08 -37.58
CA LEU A 306 9.91 9.97 -38.08
C LEU A 306 8.50 9.34 -37.99
N ARG A 307 8.26 8.50 -36.98
CA ARG A 307 6.95 7.87 -36.72
C ARG A 307 6.31 8.45 -35.48
N ILE A 308 4.99 8.43 -35.43
CA ILE A 308 4.20 8.85 -34.25
C ILE A 308 3.83 7.59 -33.47
N ALA A 309 4.18 7.55 -32.18
CA ALA A 309 3.77 6.49 -31.28
C ALA A 309 2.30 6.69 -30.85
N ASP A 310 1.47 5.64 -30.90
CA ASP A 310 0.13 5.64 -30.31
C ASP A 310 0.25 5.38 -28.81
N SER A 311 -0.24 6.33 -27.98
CA SER A 311 -0.04 6.30 -26.54
C SER A 311 -0.69 5.09 -25.86
N LEU A 312 -1.90 4.66 -26.30
CA LEU A 312 -2.56 3.48 -25.72
C LEU A 312 -1.87 2.18 -26.11
N ASN A 313 -1.39 2.10 -27.36
CA ASN A 313 -0.64 0.92 -27.81
C ASN A 313 0.73 0.83 -27.11
N ASN A 314 1.36 1.97 -26.88
CA ASN A 314 2.62 2.06 -26.14
C ASN A 314 2.44 1.67 -24.65
N LEU A 315 1.36 2.14 -24.02
CA LEU A 315 1.01 1.76 -22.65
C LEU A 315 0.74 0.26 -22.53
N GLY A 316 -0.01 -0.33 -23.47
CA GLY A 316 -0.27 -1.76 -23.50
C GLY A 316 1.01 -2.59 -23.72
N PHE A 317 1.95 -2.12 -24.54
CA PHE A 317 3.25 -2.78 -24.70
C PHE A 317 4.05 -2.76 -23.39
N ALA A 318 4.04 -1.63 -22.67
CA ALA A 318 4.70 -1.55 -21.37
C ALA A 318 4.08 -2.53 -20.35
N ALA A 319 2.74 -2.72 -20.39
CA ALA A 319 2.07 -3.71 -19.56
C ALA A 319 2.57 -5.14 -19.88
N VAL A 320 2.63 -5.50 -21.14
CA VAL A 320 3.14 -6.82 -21.57
C VAL A 320 4.58 -7.02 -21.10
N VAL A 321 5.46 -6.04 -21.26
CA VAL A 321 6.87 -6.14 -20.84
C VAL A 321 6.99 -6.37 -19.34
N LEU A 322 6.21 -5.65 -18.52
CA LEU A 322 6.28 -5.78 -17.07
C LEU A 322 5.70 -7.12 -16.58
N THR A 323 4.61 -7.60 -17.18
CA THR A 323 3.86 -8.75 -16.66
C THR A 323 4.23 -10.08 -17.33
N ALA A 324 4.88 -10.07 -18.49
CA ALA A 324 5.24 -11.30 -19.20
C ALA A 324 6.31 -12.13 -18.45
N PHE A 325 7.28 -11.45 -17.82
CA PHE A 325 8.36 -12.09 -17.08
C PHE A 325 8.04 -12.27 -15.59
N ASN A 326 7.22 -11.41 -15.03
CA ASN A 326 6.78 -11.50 -13.64
C ASN A 326 5.27 -11.21 -13.55
N PRO A 327 4.41 -12.23 -13.61
CA PRO A 327 2.97 -12.06 -13.48
C PRO A 327 2.55 -11.43 -12.14
N TYR A 328 3.32 -11.64 -11.06
CA TYR A 328 3.09 -11.04 -9.74
C TYR A 328 3.35 -9.51 -9.72
N ALA A 329 3.84 -8.91 -10.79
CA ALA A 329 3.95 -7.45 -10.88
C ALA A 329 2.63 -6.73 -10.63
N VAL A 330 1.47 -7.37 -10.89
CA VAL A 330 0.13 -6.83 -10.59
C VAL A 330 -0.18 -6.73 -9.09
N ALA A 331 0.59 -7.39 -8.23
CA ALA A 331 0.49 -7.25 -6.78
C ALA A 331 0.92 -5.85 -6.29
N ASP A 332 1.73 -5.12 -7.08
CA ASP A 332 2.07 -3.72 -6.78
C ASP A 332 0.90 -2.79 -7.10
N ILE A 333 0.21 -2.32 -6.07
CA ILE A 333 -0.88 -1.34 -6.18
C ILE A 333 -0.39 -0.07 -6.90
N GLY A 334 0.85 0.37 -6.66
CA GLY A 334 1.45 1.51 -7.33
C GLY A 334 1.54 1.32 -8.86
N MET A 335 1.80 0.11 -9.32
CA MET A 335 1.72 -0.24 -10.74
C MET A 335 0.29 -0.05 -11.26
N LEU A 336 -0.72 -0.63 -10.61
CA LEU A 336 -2.12 -0.54 -11.03
C LEU A 336 -2.62 0.91 -11.08
N LEU A 337 -2.32 1.70 -10.04
CA LEU A 337 -2.64 3.13 -9.99
C LEU A 337 -1.99 3.89 -11.16
N SER A 338 -0.73 3.59 -11.44
CA SER A 338 0.04 4.25 -12.50
C SER A 338 -0.51 3.96 -13.90
N PHE A 339 -0.91 2.71 -14.20
CA PHE A 339 -1.55 2.33 -15.46
C PHE A 339 -2.95 2.95 -15.57
N SER A 340 -3.73 2.92 -14.51
CA SER A 340 -5.07 3.51 -14.46
C SER A 340 -5.03 5.02 -14.68
N ALA A 341 -4.20 5.75 -13.93
CA ALA A 341 -4.01 7.19 -14.11
C ALA A 341 -3.62 7.56 -15.54
N THR A 342 -2.63 6.85 -16.11
CA THR A 342 -2.16 7.13 -17.47
C THR A 342 -3.26 6.87 -18.51
N THR A 343 -4.05 5.82 -18.34
CA THR A 343 -5.20 5.52 -19.19
C THR A 343 -6.23 6.64 -19.12
N GLY A 344 -6.57 7.09 -17.92
CA GLY A 344 -7.47 8.22 -17.69
C GLY A 344 -7.00 9.50 -18.39
N ILE A 345 -5.73 9.84 -18.20
CA ILE A 345 -5.13 11.03 -18.84
C ILE A 345 -5.21 10.94 -20.37
N ILE A 346 -4.84 9.79 -20.96
CA ILE A 346 -4.86 9.61 -22.43
C ILE A 346 -6.28 9.74 -22.99
N LEU A 347 -7.27 9.19 -22.28
CA LEU A 347 -8.65 9.13 -22.76
C LEU A 347 -9.43 10.42 -22.49
N TRP A 348 -9.30 11.00 -21.29
CA TRP A 348 -10.23 12.01 -20.78
C TRP A 348 -9.66 13.43 -20.65
N SER A 349 -8.33 13.63 -20.54
CA SER A 349 -7.77 14.97 -20.31
C SER A 349 -8.16 15.97 -21.41
N ARG A 350 -8.02 15.61 -22.69
CA ARG A 350 -8.38 16.49 -23.82
C ARG A 350 -9.88 16.77 -23.93
N PRO A 351 -10.80 15.77 -23.80
CA PRO A 351 -12.23 16.02 -23.74
C PRO A 351 -12.62 17.00 -22.62
N ILE A 352 -12.07 16.82 -21.40
CA ILE A 352 -12.35 17.68 -20.25
C ILE A 352 -11.83 19.09 -20.50
N GLU A 353 -10.57 19.27 -20.92
CA GLU A 353 -9.99 20.56 -21.27
C GLU A 353 -10.86 21.32 -22.28
N ARG A 354 -11.25 20.66 -23.38
CA ARG A 354 -12.10 21.24 -24.40
C ARG A 354 -13.48 21.64 -23.88
N SER A 355 -14.06 20.87 -22.97
CA SER A 355 -15.39 21.14 -22.40
C SER A 355 -15.33 22.37 -21.49
N VAL A 356 -14.31 22.46 -20.64
CA VAL A 356 -14.08 23.60 -19.74
C VAL A 356 -13.79 24.88 -20.54
N LEU A 357 -12.90 24.81 -21.53
CA LEU A 357 -12.58 26.00 -22.36
C LEU A 357 -13.79 26.47 -23.19
N ARG A 358 -14.67 25.56 -23.63
CA ARG A 358 -15.94 25.93 -24.28
C ARG A 358 -16.91 26.59 -23.31
N PHE A 359 -17.03 26.07 -22.10
CA PHE A 359 -17.89 26.64 -21.06
C PHE A 359 -17.52 28.08 -20.78
N PHE A 360 -16.23 28.39 -20.62
CA PHE A 360 -15.71 29.73 -20.40
C PHE A 360 -15.58 30.58 -21.67
N HIS A 361 -16.10 30.16 -22.82
CA HIS A 361 -16.02 30.87 -24.11
C HIS A 361 -14.61 31.34 -24.44
N TYR A 362 -13.59 30.52 -24.16
CA TYR A 362 -12.19 30.87 -24.32
C TYR A 362 -11.84 31.19 -25.77
N LYS A 363 -11.44 32.45 -26.04
CA LYS A 363 -10.91 32.88 -27.35
C LYS A 363 -9.52 33.50 -27.12
N ASN A 364 -8.52 32.88 -27.71
CA ASN A 364 -7.13 33.35 -27.62
C ASN A 364 -6.82 34.27 -28.81
N LYS A 365 -7.32 35.53 -28.76
CA LYS A 365 -6.94 36.55 -29.73
C LYS A 365 -6.14 37.60 -29.00
N ARG A 366 -4.93 37.94 -29.53
CA ARG A 366 -4.14 39.06 -29.06
C ARG A 366 -4.80 40.35 -29.59
N LYS A 367 -5.09 41.26 -28.70
CA LYS A 367 -5.49 42.65 -29.06
C LYS A 367 -4.26 43.53 -28.91
N ASP A 368 -4.12 44.53 -29.75
CA ASP A 368 -3.01 45.47 -29.68
C ASP A 368 -3.12 46.37 -28.46
N GLY A 369 -1.95 46.78 -27.94
CA GLY A 369 -1.82 47.62 -26.74
C GLY A 369 -1.43 46.86 -25.47
N PHE A 370 -0.99 47.62 -24.45
CA PHE A 370 -0.51 47.08 -23.17
C PHE A 370 -1.56 46.20 -22.49
N VAL A 371 -2.81 46.71 -22.35
CA VAL A 371 -3.92 45.95 -21.75
C VAL A 371 -4.24 44.67 -22.53
N GLY A 372 -4.20 44.73 -23.86
CA GLY A 372 -4.41 43.57 -24.72
C GLY A 372 -3.35 42.49 -24.51
N THR A 373 -2.10 42.90 -24.30
CA THR A 373 -0.98 41.99 -24.00
C THR A 373 -1.13 41.36 -22.61
N VAL A 374 -1.46 42.09 -21.57
CA VAL A 374 -1.71 41.56 -20.22
C VAL A 374 -2.85 40.56 -20.24
N VAL A 375 -3.98 40.90 -20.85
CA VAL A 375 -5.15 39.99 -20.99
C VAL A 375 -4.78 38.71 -21.77
N TYR A 376 -3.92 38.80 -22.77
CA TYR A 376 -3.43 37.61 -23.50
C TYR A 376 -2.63 36.67 -22.58
N TYR A 377 -1.70 37.20 -21.74
CA TYR A 377 -0.93 36.38 -20.81
C TYR A 377 -1.80 35.78 -19.71
N ILE A 378 -2.77 36.50 -19.16
CA ILE A 378 -3.74 35.98 -18.19
C ILE A 378 -4.55 34.85 -18.80
N LYS A 379 -5.04 35.01 -20.04
CA LYS A 379 -5.75 33.93 -20.74
C LYS A 379 -4.85 32.72 -20.99
N ARG A 380 -3.59 32.94 -21.33
CA ARG A 380 -2.62 31.86 -21.52
C ARG A 380 -2.38 31.10 -20.22
N LEU A 381 -2.20 31.82 -19.09
CA LEU A 381 -2.08 31.22 -17.77
C LEU A 381 -3.33 30.41 -17.41
N PHE A 382 -4.52 30.98 -17.60
CA PHE A 382 -5.79 30.28 -17.39
C PHE A 382 -5.86 28.97 -18.20
N LYS A 383 -5.45 28.97 -19.46
CA LYS A 383 -5.40 27.76 -20.27
C LYS A 383 -4.44 26.71 -19.70
N ILE A 384 -3.28 27.14 -19.19
CA ILE A 384 -2.33 26.23 -18.55
C ILE A 384 -2.97 25.61 -17.29
N CYS A 385 -3.59 26.41 -16.43
CA CYS A 385 -4.30 25.92 -15.25
C CYS A 385 -5.43 24.94 -15.60
N VAL A 386 -6.23 25.24 -16.62
CA VAL A 386 -7.29 24.34 -17.12
C VAL A 386 -6.71 23.02 -17.62
N ASN A 387 -5.57 23.06 -18.32
CA ASN A 387 -4.92 21.83 -18.80
C ASN A 387 -4.42 20.99 -17.62
N MET A 388 -3.72 21.57 -16.64
CA MET A 388 -3.26 20.89 -15.44
C MET A 388 -4.44 20.27 -14.67
N LEU A 389 -5.48 21.08 -14.42
CA LEU A 389 -6.70 20.60 -13.75
C LEU A 389 -7.35 19.43 -14.52
N SER A 390 -7.42 19.51 -15.85
CA SER A 390 -8.01 18.45 -16.68
C SER A 390 -7.20 17.14 -16.59
N VAL A 391 -5.88 17.22 -16.49
CA VAL A 391 -4.99 16.07 -16.30
C VAL A 391 -5.22 15.47 -14.91
N SER A 392 -5.20 16.28 -13.84
CA SER A 392 -5.39 15.80 -12.47
C SER A 392 -6.76 15.17 -12.26
N VAL A 393 -7.85 15.82 -12.74
CA VAL A 393 -9.21 15.26 -12.68
C VAL A 393 -9.32 13.94 -13.45
N SER A 394 -8.71 13.86 -14.65
CA SER A 394 -8.75 12.64 -15.45
C SER A 394 -8.02 11.48 -14.75
N ALA A 395 -6.86 11.75 -14.16
CA ALA A 395 -6.11 10.76 -13.39
C ALA A 395 -6.93 10.31 -12.18
N PHE A 396 -7.41 11.28 -11.37
CA PHE A 396 -8.16 11.01 -10.15
C PHE A 396 -9.39 10.12 -10.39
N LEU A 397 -10.22 10.44 -11.37
CA LEU A 397 -11.42 9.67 -11.68
C LEU A 397 -11.11 8.20 -12.06
N TRP A 398 -9.96 7.96 -12.66
CA TRP A 398 -9.57 6.59 -13.06
C TRP A 398 -8.87 5.82 -11.94
N ILE A 399 -8.17 6.48 -11.02
CA ILE A 399 -7.55 5.82 -9.86
C ILE A 399 -8.54 5.62 -8.71
N LEU A 400 -9.63 6.40 -8.66
CA LEU A 400 -10.60 6.41 -7.57
C LEU A 400 -11.14 5.01 -7.19
N PRO A 401 -11.52 4.11 -8.13
CA PRO A 401 -11.96 2.77 -7.76
C PRO A 401 -10.86 1.95 -7.06
N ILE A 402 -9.61 2.09 -7.53
CA ILE A 402 -8.48 1.36 -6.96
C ILE A 402 -8.13 1.89 -5.58
N THR A 403 -8.10 3.22 -5.42
CA THR A 403 -7.80 3.84 -4.11
C THR A 403 -8.88 3.54 -3.07
N ALA A 404 -10.15 3.57 -3.47
CA ALA A 404 -11.26 3.24 -2.60
C ALA A 404 -11.19 1.81 -2.05
N VAL A 405 -10.73 0.85 -2.89
CA VAL A 405 -10.60 -0.57 -2.51
C VAL A 405 -9.31 -0.84 -1.77
N ALA A 406 -8.18 -0.29 -2.24
CA ALA A 406 -6.86 -0.64 -1.73
C ALA A 406 -6.46 0.11 -0.46
N PHE A 407 -6.97 1.32 -0.26
CA PHE A 407 -6.62 2.17 0.89
C PHE A 407 -7.81 2.50 1.79
N ASN A 408 -9.00 2.04 1.46
CA ASN A 408 -10.24 2.29 2.20
C ASN A 408 -10.51 3.79 2.48
N ARG A 409 -9.87 4.67 1.71
CA ARG A 409 -9.98 6.14 1.83
C ARG A 409 -9.85 6.83 0.48
N ILE A 410 -10.52 7.96 0.34
CA ILE A 410 -10.44 8.87 -0.82
C ILE A 410 -10.22 10.28 -0.30
N SER A 411 -9.29 11.00 -0.89
CA SER A 411 -9.07 12.42 -0.58
C SER A 411 -9.62 13.31 -1.71
N PRO A 412 -10.75 14.00 -1.52
CA PRO A 412 -11.30 14.90 -2.53
C PRO A 412 -10.41 16.13 -2.80
N ILE A 413 -9.64 16.55 -1.80
CA ILE A 413 -8.76 17.74 -1.91
C ILE A 413 -7.49 17.46 -2.71
N VAL A 414 -7.18 16.22 -3.05
CA VAL A 414 -5.98 15.83 -3.80
C VAL A 414 -5.81 16.63 -5.10
N ILE A 415 -6.90 16.94 -5.80
CA ILE A 415 -6.87 17.71 -7.05
C ILE A 415 -6.34 19.12 -6.82
N LEU A 416 -6.77 19.75 -5.74
CA LEU A 416 -6.33 21.11 -5.38
C LEU A 416 -4.89 21.11 -4.87
N VAL A 417 -4.57 20.20 -3.94
CA VAL A 417 -3.23 20.13 -3.34
C VAL A 417 -2.19 19.75 -4.39
N SER A 418 -2.48 18.77 -5.26
CA SER A 418 -1.56 18.43 -6.34
C SER A 418 -1.31 19.57 -7.31
N LEU A 419 -2.35 20.34 -7.69
CA LEU A 419 -2.22 21.49 -8.56
C LEU A 419 -1.29 22.57 -7.96
N LEU A 420 -1.35 22.77 -6.65
CA LEU A 420 -0.51 23.72 -5.93
C LEU A 420 0.92 23.18 -5.73
N CYS A 421 1.10 21.89 -5.46
CA CYS A 421 2.39 21.28 -5.19
C CYS A 421 3.20 20.97 -6.47
N GLU A 422 2.57 20.62 -7.60
CA GLU A 422 3.26 20.21 -8.83
C GLU A 422 4.36 21.18 -9.32
N PRO A 423 4.17 22.51 -9.32
CA PRO A 423 5.23 23.43 -9.72
C PRO A 423 6.47 23.35 -8.81
N PHE A 424 6.24 23.23 -7.49
CA PHE A 424 7.32 23.10 -6.51
C PHE A 424 8.03 21.75 -6.62
N VAL A 425 7.30 20.66 -6.79
CA VAL A 425 7.87 19.32 -7.02
C VAL A 425 8.71 19.29 -8.28
N SER A 426 8.25 19.93 -9.36
CA SER A 426 9.03 20.01 -10.62
C SER A 426 10.34 20.80 -10.46
N ALA A 427 10.31 21.90 -9.74
CA ALA A 427 11.49 22.70 -9.44
C ALA A 427 12.44 21.94 -8.48
N LEU A 428 11.89 21.33 -7.43
CA LEU A 428 12.63 20.52 -6.47
C LEU A 428 13.39 19.38 -7.17
N LEU A 429 12.74 18.64 -8.06
CA LEU A 429 13.37 17.55 -8.81
C LEU A 429 14.59 18.00 -9.61
N VAL A 430 14.44 19.06 -10.40
CA VAL A 430 15.54 19.58 -11.24
C VAL A 430 16.66 20.14 -10.38
N CYS A 431 16.31 20.93 -9.35
CA CYS A 431 17.29 21.55 -8.48
C CYS A 431 18.00 20.52 -7.60
N SER A 432 17.31 19.52 -7.04
CA SER A 432 17.94 18.45 -6.27
C SER A 432 18.85 17.57 -7.12
N LEU A 433 18.46 17.27 -8.37
CA LEU A 433 19.33 16.57 -9.32
C LEU A 433 20.60 17.37 -9.61
N LEU A 434 20.47 18.68 -9.93
CA LEU A 434 21.63 19.54 -10.20
C LEU A 434 22.50 19.69 -8.96
N CYS A 435 21.88 19.92 -7.80
CA CYS A 435 22.54 20.03 -6.51
C CYS A 435 23.40 18.81 -6.23
N SER A 436 22.82 17.59 -6.31
CA SER A 436 23.52 16.35 -6.02
C SER A 436 24.63 16.06 -7.02
N VAL A 437 24.38 16.23 -8.33
CA VAL A 437 25.39 15.97 -9.37
C VAL A 437 26.56 16.94 -9.30
N LEU A 438 26.29 18.24 -9.09
CA LEU A 438 27.36 19.27 -8.98
C LEU A 438 28.18 19.09 -7.70
N TYR A 439 27.57 18.66 -6.61
CA TYR A 439 28.26 18.47 -5.34
C TYR A 439 29.22 17.27 -5.36
N ILE A 440 28.87 16.20 -6.08
CA ILE A 440 29.76 15.03 -6.27
C ILE A 440 31.09 15.42 -6.94
N CYS A 441 31.10 16.48 -7.75
CA CYS A 441 32.32 16.93 -8.44
C CYS A 441 33.03 18.02 -7.61
N PRO A 442 34.17 17.75 -6.94
CA PRO A 442 34.81 18.70 -6.00
C PRO A 442 35.12 20.08 -6.61
N PHE A 443 35.51 20.13 -7.88
CA PHE A 443 35.93 21.38 -8.57
C PHE A 443 34.76 22.33 -8.84
N ILE A 444 33.50 21.83 -8.86
CA ILE A 444 32.32 22.63 -9.18
C ILE A 444 31.26 22.59 -8.06
N SER A 445 31.61 22.00 -6.92
CA SER A 445 30.70 21.85 -5.76
C SER A 445 30.10 23.15 -5.25
N PHE A 446 30.84 24.28 -5.40
CA PHE A 446 30.32 25.61 -5.04
C PHE A 446 29.02 25.98 -5.78
N PHE A 447 28.89 25.54 -7.03
CA PHE A 447 27.66 25.79 -7.80
C PHE A 447 26.46 24.93 -7.34
N ALA A 448 26.64 23.96 -6.44
CA ALA A 448 25.54 23.18 -5.87
C ALA A 448 24.70 23.98 -4.88
N TYR A 449 25.29 24.92 -4.13
CA TYR A 449 24.62 25.68 -3.07
C TYR A 449 23.36 26.45 -3.52
N PRO A 450 23.37 27.20 -4.64
CA PRO A 450 22.16 27.89 -5.12
C PRO A 450 21.01 26.93 -5.40
N PHE A 451 21.31 25.75 -5.97
CA PHE A 451 20.31 24.72 -6.27
C PHE A 451 19.82 24.04 -4.98
N GLY A 452 20.70 23.81 -4.00
CA GLY A 452 20.32 23.36 -2.67
C GLY A 452 19.34 24.31 -1.98
N LEU A 453 19.63 25.62 -2.01
CA LEU A 453 18.75 26.61 -1.43
C LEU A 453 17.35 26.61 -2.07
N VAL A 454 17.28 26.53 -3.40
CA VAL A 454 15.98 26.44 -4.10
C VAL A 454 15.26 25.13 -3.75
N SER A 455 15.98 23.99 -3.68
CA SER A 455 15.40 22.71 -3.28
C SER A 455 14.83 22.78 -1.86
N GLY A 456 15.56 23.37 -0.91
CA GLY A 456 15.10 23.54 0.46
C GLY A 456 13.85 24.44 0.57
N LEU A 457 13.81 25.55 -0.18
CA LEU A 457 12.63 26.43 -0.24
C LEU A 457 11.41 25.70 -0.85
N CYS A 458 11.62 24.91 -1.90
CA CYS A 458 10.54 24.10 -2.49
C CYS A 458 10.06 23.02 -1.51
N SER A 459 10.99 22.34 -0.81
CA SER A 459 10.65 21.36 0.23
C SER A 459 9.79 21.97 1.32
N LYS A 460 10.22 23.14 1.85
CA LYS A 460 9.47 23.87 2.87
C LYS A 460 8.07 24.25 2.39
N ALA A 461 7.94 24.71 1.14
CA ALA A 461 6.65 25.08 0.57
C ALA A 461 5.72 23.87 0.42
N ILE A 462 6.25 22.72 -0.02
CA ILE A 462 5.47 21.48 -0.17
C ILE A 462 5.00 20.98 1.20
N LEU A 463 5.91 20.88 2.18
CA LEU A 463 5.57 20.42 3.54
C LEU A 463 4.53 21.35 4.18
N TRP A 464 4.68 22.66 4.06
CA TRP A 464 3.70 23.62 4.58
C TRP A 464 2.33 23.49 3.92
N LEU A 465 2.27 23.34 2.58
CA LEU A 465 1.01 23.15 1.87
C LEU A 465 0.33 21.85 2.32
N VAL A 466 1.06 20.74 2.33
CA VAL A 466 0.50 19.43 2.64
C VAL A 466 0.01 19.41 4.08
N SER A 467 0.80 19.88 5.06
CA SER A 467 0.40 19.97 6.47
C SER A 467 -0.80 20.89 6.72
N THR A 468 -0.88 22.01 5.99
CA THR A 468 -2.04 22.94 6.11
C THR A 468 -3.33 22.30 5.60
N PHE A 469 -3.25 21.58 4.49
CA PHE A 469 -4.42 20.95 3.89
C PHE A 469 -4.81 19.63 4.56
N SER A 470 -3.89 18.90 5.20
CA SER A 470 -4.18 17.67 5.95
C SER A 470 -5.11 17.93 7.16
N GLN A 471 -4.99 19.11 7.78
CA GLN A 471 -5.80 19.52 8.94
C GLN A 471 -7.26 19.88 8.59
N LEU A 472 -7.63 19.93 7.31
CA LEU A 472 -9.00 20.24 6.93
C LEU A 472 -9.93 19.06 7.24
N PRO A 473 -11.13 19.29 7.81
CA PRO A 473 -12.05 18.25 8.23
C PRO A 473 -12.57 17.36 7.08
N PHE A 474 -12.35 17.80 5.82
CA PHE A 474 -12.74 17.05 4.61
C PHE A 474 -11.53 16.57 3.82
N SER A 475 -10.37 16.44 4.45
CA SER A 475 -9.14 15.98 3.77
C SER A 475 -9.31 14.58 3.21
N THR A 476 -9.96 13.68 3.97
CA THR A 476 -10.23 12.30 3.55
C THR A 476 -11.67 11.88 3.83
N ILE A 477 -12.15 10.94 3.03
CA ILE A 477 -13.44 10.26 3.21
C ILE A 477 -13.13 8.76 3.31
N LYS A 478 -13.51 8.12 4.41
CA LYS A 478 -13.39 6.67 4.59
C LYS A 478 -14.32 5.93 3.63
N THR A 479 -13.84 4.86 2.96
CA THR A 479 -14.59 4.12 1.93
C THR A 479 -14.75 2.64 2.25
N HIS A 480 -14.54 2.25 3.51
CA HIS A 480 -14.65 0.85 3.96
C HIS A 480 -16.03 0.23 3.77
N SER A 481 -17.09 1.05 3.65
CA SER A 481 -18.47 0.58 3.61
C SER A 481 -18.87 0.00 2.26
N LEU A 482 -19.71 -1.05 2.27
CA LEU A 482 -20.18 -1.79 1.08
C LEU A 482 -20.83 -0.88 0.01
N TYR A 483 -21.47 0.22 0.39
CA TYR A 483 -22.14 1.12 -0.55
C TYR A 483 -21.17 1.78 -1.54
N TRP A 484 -19.89 1.96 -1.18
CA TRP A 484 -18.86 2.46 -2.11
C TRP A 484 -18.62 1.51 -3.28
N PHE A 485 -18.55 0.20 -3.00
CA PHE A 485 -18.39 -0.82 -4.05
C PHE A 485 -19.60 -0.89 -4.97
N VAL A 486 -20.82 -0.79 -4.40
CA VAL A 486 -22.06 -0.72 -5.18
C VAL A 486 -22.08 0.52 -6.06
N TRP A 487 -21.72 1.69 -5.53
CA TRP A 487 -21.63 2.93 -6.29
C TRP A 487 -20.61 2.87 -7.42
N ILE A 488 -19.41 2.32 -7.16
CA ILE A 488 -18.37 2.12 -8.18
C ILE A 488 -18.88 1.18 -9.27
N GLY A 489 -19.47 0.05 -8.90
CA GLY A 489 -20.02 -0.92 -9.85
C GLY A 489 -21.09 -0.32 -10.75
N VAL A 490 -22.06 0.39 -10.17
CA VAL A 490 -23.10 1.10 -10.92
C VAL A 490 -22.52 2.17 -11.84
N SER A 491 -21.54 2.94 -11.36
CA SER A 491 -20.89 3.98 -12.16
C SER A 491 -20.13 3.42 -13.36
N ILE A 492 -19.46 2.27 -13.19
CA ILE A 492 -18.80 1.55 -14.29
C ILE A 492 -19.85 1.03 -15.30
N LEU A 493 -20.94 0.42 -14.84
CA LEU A 493 -22.01 -0.07 -15.71
C LEU A 493 -22.65 1.07 -16.50
N LEU A 494 -22.90 2.21 -15.89
CA LEU A 494 -23.39 3.41 -16.55
C LEU A 494 -22.38 3.94 -17.59
N ALA A 495 -21.08 3.92 -17.28
CA ALA A 495 -20.04 4.33 -18.24
C ALA A 495 -19.98 3.41 -19.46
N ILE A 496 -20.06 2.09 -19.27
CA ILE A 496 -20.13 1.10 -20.34
C ILE A 496 -21.41 1.27 -21.17
N GLY A 497 -22.56 1.43 -20.52
CA GLY A 497 -23.86 1.68 -21.19
C GLY A 497 -23.82 2.91 -22.11
N GLY A 498 -23.07 3.95 -21.74
CA GLY A 498 -22.85 5.14 -22.56
C GLY A 498 -22.15 4.89 -23.90
N LEU A 499 -21.48 3.75 -24.08
CA LEU A 499 -20.87 3.37 -25.35
C LEU A 499 -21.91 2.95 -26.40
N PHE A 500 -23.08 2.48 -25.95
CA PHE A 500 -24.16 1.95 -26.80
C PHE A 500 -25.27 2.96 -27.10
N VAL A 501 -25.29 4.12 -26.44
CA VAL A 501 -26.38 5.11 -26.55
C VAL A 501 -26.06 6.19 -27.59
N ILE A 502 -27.04 6.45 -28.46
CA ILE A 502 -26.94 7.44 -29.57
C ILE A 502 -26.98 8.87 -29.01
N ASN A 503 -27.90 9.15 -28.09
CA ASN A 503 -28.04 10.50 -27.49
C ASN A 503 -27.19 10.67 -26.23
N ARG A 504 -25.88 10.84 -26.43
CA ARG A 504 -24.88 10.92 -25.35
C ARG A 504 -25.12 12.05 -24.34
N LYS A 505 -25.63 13.21 -24.76
CA LYS A 505 -25.82 14.35 -23.84
C LYS A 505 -26.90 14.10 -22.80
N PHE A 506 -28.02 13.53 -23.20
CA PHE A 506 -29.13 13.17 -22.29
C PHE A 506 -28.72 12.00 -21.40
N TYR A 507 -28.10 10.98 -21.98
CA TYR A 507 -27.61 9.82 -21.23
C TYR A 507 -26.63 10.21 -20.11
N VAL A 508 -25.62 11.05 -20.41
CA VAL A 508 -24.63 11.49 -19.41
C VAL A 508 -25.31 12.22 -18.24
N ARG A 509 -26.30 13.10 -18.51
CA ARG A 509 -27.03 13.79 -17.44
C ARG A 509 -27.77 12.82 -16.51
N ILE A 510 -28.46 11.83 -17.10
CA ILE A 510 -29.18 10.81 -16.32
C ILE A 510 -28.20 9.93 -15.58
N SER A 511 -27.12 9.49 -16.20
CA SER A 511 -26.09 8.67 -15.56
C SER A 511 -25.45 9.36 -14.36
N VAL A 512 -25.16 10.64 -14.46
CA VAL A 512 -24.64 11.45 -13.35
C VAL A 512 -25.67 11.55 -12.22
N LEU A 513 -26.93 11.80 -12.53
CA LEU A 513 -28.00 11.86 -11.51
C LEU A 513 -28.16 10.51 -10.81
N ILE A 514 -28.20 9.40 -11.56
CA ILE A 514 -28.30 8.05 -10.98
C ILE A 514 -27.08 7.76 -10.09
N SER A 515 -25.87 8.06 -10.56
CA SER A 515 -24.64 7.83 -9.81
C SER A 515 -24.64 8.61 -8.49
N ILE A 516 -25.00 9.90 -8.51
CA ILE A 516 -25.11 10.72 -7.30
C ILE A 516 -26.23 10.19 -6.37
N SER A 517 -27.37 9.80 -6.92
CA SER A 517 -28.47 9.25 -6.11
C SER A 517 -28.07 7.96 -5.41
N VAL A 518 -27.37 7.06 -6.10
CA VAL A 518 -26.86 5.79 -5.50
C VAL A 518 -25.88 6.10 -4.38
N LEU A 519 -24.98 7.08 -4.57
CA LEU A 519 -24.02 7.48 -3.55
C LEU A 519 -24.73 8.07 -2.30
N VAL A 520 -25.66 9.00 -2.49
CA VAL A 520 -26.38 9.64 -1.38
C VAL A 520 -27.25 8.65 -0.63
N ILE A 521 -28.00 7.82 -1.35
CA ILE A 521 -28.85 6.79 -0.73
C ILE A 521 -27.98 5.77 0.02
N GLY A 522 -26.87 5.31 -0.61
CA GLY A 522 -25.94 4.37 0.01
C GLY A 522 -25.30 4.93 1.28
N ALA A 523 -24.84 6.18 1.24
CA ALA A 523 -24.27 6.86 2.40
C ALA A 523 -25.31 7.04 3.52
N SER A 524 -26.53 7.46 3.19
CA SER A 524 -27.62 7.62 4.17
C SER A 524 -28.01 6.30 4.82
N LEU A 525 -28.14 5.23 4.02
CA LEU A 525 -28.40 3.89 4.53
C LEU A 525 -27.26 3.38 5.40
N ASN A 526 -26.02 3.62 4.99
CA ASN A 526 -24.86 3.21 5.78
C ASN A 526 -24.87 3.88 7.16
N VAL A 527 -25.05 5.19 7.22
CA VAL A 527 -25.16 5.93 8.50
C VAL A 527 -26.25 5.35 9.39
N LEU A 528 -27.42 5.03 8.81
CA LEU A 528 -28.54 4.45 9.57
C LEU A 528 -28.25 3.02 10.05
N LEU A 529 -27.52 2.23 9.25
CA LEU A 529 -27.23 0.83 9.57
C LEU A 529 -26.01 0.66 10.49
N THR A 530 -25.06 1.61 10.46
CA THR A 530 -23.81 1.51 11.21
C THR A 530 -23.76 2.41 12.45
N ALA A 531 -24.75 3.28 12.65
CA ALA A 531 -24.79 4.21 13.78
C ALA A 531 -24.66 3.53 15.15
N ASP A 532 -25.09 2.28 15.26
CA ASP A 532 -25.09 1.50 16.50
C ASP A 532 -24.14 0.28 16.47
N ASN A 533 -23.28 0.13 15.46
CA ASN A 533 -22.44 -1.08 15.36
C ASN A 533 -21.21 -1.00 16.26
N GLY A 534 -21.12 -1.94 17.21
CA GLY A 534 -19.90 -2.27 17.92
C GLY A 534 -19.50 -3.71 17.61
N GLU A 535 -18.27 -3.94 17.19
CA GLU A 535 -17.74 -5.26 16.86
C GLU A 535 -16.47 -5.55 17.64
N MET A 536 -16.39 -6.72 18.26
CA MET A 536 -15.14 -7.23 18.83
C MET A 536 -14.52 -8.21 17.85
N LYS A 537 -13.28 -7.94 17.41
CA LYS A 537 -12.54 -8.81 16.50
C LYS A 537 -11.37 -9.44 17.23
N ILE A 538 -11.31 -10.77 17.20
CA ILE A 538 -10.30 -11.58 17.86
C ILE A 538 -9.47 -12.24 16.77
N TYR A 539 -8.16 -11.98 16.79
CA TYR A 539 -7.25 -12.37 15.72
C TYR A 539 -6.62 -13.74 15.96
N ASN A 540 -6.36 -14.44 14.86
CA ASN A 540 -5.54 -15.64 14.88
C ASN A 540 -4.06 -15.24 14.97
N VAL A 541 -3.51 -15.20 16.18
CA VAL A 541 -2.12 -14.80 16.44
C VAL A 541 -1.24 -15.96 16.92
N GLY A 542 -1.76 -17.18 16.84
CA GLY A 542 -1.05 -18.42 17.19
C GLY A 542 -0.92 -18.62 18.70
N ASN A 543 -0.10 -17.87 19.40
CA ASN A 543 0.07 -17.99 20.85
C ASN A 543 -0.16 -16.64 21.53
N GLY A 544 -1.19 -16.56 22.38
CA GLY A 544 -1.63 -15.33 23.03
C GLY A 544 -2.96 -14.83 22.53
N VAL A 545 -3.34 -13.65 22.96
CA VAL A 545 -4.60 -12.99 22.60
C VAL A 545 -4.32 -11.64 22.01
N PHE A 546 -4.84 -11.40 20.80
CA PHE A 546 -4.96 -10.08 20.22
C PHE A 546 -6.43 -9.83 19.87
N ALA A 547 -7.00 -8.82 20.49
CA ALA A 547 -8.40 -8.50 20.25
C ALA A 547 -8.60 -6.99 20.18
N THR A 548 -9.48 -6.56 19.28
CA THR A 548 -9.90 -5.16 19.14
C THR A 548 -11.40 -5.01 19.34
N VAL A 549 -11.81 -3.88 19.87
CA VAL A 549 -13.19 -3.43 19.85
C VAL A 549 -13.30 -2.28 18.88
N ASN A 550 -14.03 -2.51 17.83
CA ASN A 550 -14.21 -1.61 16.70
C ASN A 550 -15.57 -0.93 16.82
N CYS A 551 -15.57 0.37 17.05
CA CYS A 551 -16.76 1.22 17.06
C CYS A 551 -16.77 2.10 15.79
N PRO A 552 -17.89 2.74 15.42
CA PRO A 552 -17.98 3.54 14.20
C PRO A 552 -16.91 4.63 14.09
N ASP A 553 -16.54 5.23 15.21
CA ASP A 553 -15.61 6.38 15.26
C ASP A 553 -14.27 6.08 15.95
N SER A 554 -14.13 4.94 16.63
CA SER A 554 -12.94 4.60 17.42
C SER A 554 -12.61 3.12 17.36
N CYS A 555 -11.34 2.80 17.55
CA CYS A 555 -10.82 1.45 17.74
C CYS A 555 -10.07 1.37 19.08
N SER A 556 -10.30 0.30 19.82
CA SER A 556 -9.59 0.04 21.07
C SER A 556 -9.00 -1.37 21.05
N VAL A 557 -7.75 -1.52 21.46
CA VAL A 557 -7.06 -2.80 21.57
C VAL A 557 -7.21 -3.30 23.02
N ILE A 558 -7.80 -4.47 23.16
CA ILE A 558 -8.10 -5.08 24.47
C ILE A 558 -6.93 -5.94 24.96
N SER A 559 -6.14 -6.49 24.05
CA SER A 559 -4.93 -7.25 24.32
C SER A 559 -4.07 -7.29 23.07
N CYS A 560 -2.75 -7.25 23.21
CA CYS A 560 -1.81 -7.20 22.08
C CYS A 560 -0.75 -8.31 22.12
N GLY A 561 -1.16 -9.51 22.52
CA GLY A 561 -0.33 -10.70 22.49
C GLY A 561 -0.34 -11.41 21.16
N GLY A 562 0.66 -12.26 20.89
CA GLY A 562 0.70 -13.09 19.69
C GLY A 562 2.10 -13.39 19.17
N ASN A 563 2.16 -14.16 18.12
CA ASN A 563 3.41 -14.44 17.41
C ASN A 563 3.80 -13.24 16.53
N ARG A 564 5.09 -12.91 16.50
CA ARG A 564 5.61 -11.81 15.65
C ARG A 564 5.33 -12.01 14.15
N ALA A 565 5.21 -13.26 13.70
CA ALA A 565 4.87 -13.54 12.30
C ALA A 565 3.46 -13.06 11.89
N SER A 566 2.55 -12.93 12.85
CA SER A 566 1.18 -12.41 12.62
C SER A 566 1.06 -10.89 12.82
N ALA A 567 2.13 -10.21 13.27
CA ALA A 567 2.10 -8.78 13.52
C ALA A 567 1.71 -7.98 12.28
N ASP A 568 2.36 -8.26 11.14
CA ASP A 568 2.11 -7.56 9.89
C ASP A 568 0.66 -7.74 9.40
N ASP A 569 0.08 -8.93 9.58
CA ASP A 569 -1.29 -9.23 9.16
C ASP A 569 -2.32 -8.50 10.06
N VAL A 570 -2.05 -8.46 11.37
CA VAL A 570 -2.92 -7.78 12.34
C VAL A 570 -2.86 -6.26 12.19
N THR A 571 -1.64 -5.70 12.11
CA THR A 571 -1.47 -4.25 11.94
C THR A 571 -2.02 -3.77 10.62
N ALA A 572 -1.84 -4.53 9.53
CA ALA A 572 -2.44 -4.22 8.23
C ALA A 572 -3.97 -4.18 8.31
N ASP A 573 -4.60 -5.16 8.94
CA ASP A 573 -6.06 -5.25 9.05
C ASP A 573 -6.65 -4.08 9.89
N ILE A 574 -5.97 -3.68 10.96
CA ILE A 574 -6.39 -2.54 11.78
C ILE A 574 -6.16 -1.23 11.02
N SER A 575 -4.98 -1.05 10.40
CA SER A 575 -4.62 0.17 9.68
C SER A 575 -5.49 0.42 8.43
N GLU A 576 -6.08 -0.64 7.86
CA GLU A 576 -7.07 -0.51 6.80
C GLU A 576 -8.31 0.28 7.24
N SER A 577 -8.70 0.17 8.51
CA SER A 577 -9.95 0.73 9.03
C SER A 577 -9.74 1.95 9.93
N TYR A 578 -8.63 1.99 10.67
CA TYR A 578 -8.36 2.99 11.71
C TYR A 578 -6.93 3.51 11.60
N SER A 579 -6.74 4.81 11.79
CA SER A 579 -5.42 5.46 11.84
C SER A 579 -4.91 5.59 13.28
N ASP A 580 -5.84 5.72 14.22
CA ASP A 580 -5.61 5.99 15.63
C ASP A 580 -6.34 4.97 16.50
N ILE A 581 -5.74 4.60 17.60
CA ILE A 581 -6.31 3.71 18.60
C ILE A 581 -6.58 4.54 19.86
N GLU A 582 -7.82 4.54 20.31
CA GLU A 582 -8.25 5.35 21.45
C GLU A 582 -7.70 4.80 22.78
N TYR A 583 -7.83 3.48 22.97
CA TYR A 583 -7.28 2.78 24.13
C TYR A 583 -6.52 1.55 23.69
N MET A 584 -5.34 1.35 24.26
CA MET A 584 -4.62 0.08 24.24
C MET A 584 -4.54 -0.44 25.67
N ILE A 585 -5.17 -1.58 25.94
CA ILE A 585 -5.25 -2.19 27.26
C ILE A 585 -4.36 -3.42 27.28
N ILE A 586 -3.45 -3.49 28.23
CA ILE A 586 -2.53 -4.61 28.41
C ILE A 586 -2.85 -5.26 29.77
N PRO A 587 -3.55 -6.40 29.78
CA PRO A 587 -4.03 -7.01 31.01
C PRO A 587 -2.93 -7.61 31.88
N ASN A 588 -1.78 -7.94 31.26
CA ASN A 588 -0.60 -8.44 31.95
C ASN A 588 0.62 -8.24 31.05
N GLN A 589 1.79 -8.01 31.64
CA GLN A 589 3.06 -7.88 30.91
C GLN A 589 3.67 -9.21 30.44
N ASN A 590 2.92 -10.30 30.48
CA ASN A 590 3.31 -11.58 29.91
C ASN A 590 3.34 -11.49 28.37
N ASN A 591 4.28 -12.19 27.74
CA ASN A 591 4.40 -12.25 26.27
C ASN A 591 3.11 -12.68 25.54
N LYS A 592 2.19 -13.36 26.24
CA LYS A 592 0.88 -13.73 25.69
C LYS A 592 -0.05 -12.53 25.44
N TYR A 593 0.18 -11.38 26.08
CA TYR A 593 -0.69 -10.21 26.04
C TYR A 593 0.02 -8.92 25.64
N SER A 594 1.35 -8.93 25.55
CA SER A 594 2.15 -7.73 25.27
C SER A 594 3.22 -7.92 24.18
N SER A 595 3.34 -9.12 23.59
CA SER A 595 4.43 -9.40 22.63
C SER A 595 4.40 -8.54 21.38
N LEU A 596 3.22 -8.06 20.96
CA LEU A 596 3.01 -7.20 19.80
C LEU A 596 2.88 -5.71 20.15
N GLU A 597 3.00 -5.33 21.43
CA GLU A 597 2.92 -3.93 21.90
C GLU A 597 3.81 -3.00 21.09
N ARG A 598 5.08 -3.36 20.91
CA ARG A 598 6.05 -2.53 20.16
C ARG A 598 5.65 -2.31 18.70
N PHE A 599 5.02 -3.30 18.07
CA PHE A 599 4.55 -3.19 16.68
C PHE A 599 3.33 -2.28 16.62
N ALA A 600 2.40 -2.41 17.55
CA ALA A 600 1.22 -1.57 17.59
C ALA A 600 1.57 -0.11 17.90
N VAL A 601 2.51 0.13 18.83
CA VAL A 601 3.01 1.50 19.16
C VAL A 601 3.77 2.12 17.98
N ALA A 602 4.48 1.31 17.19
CA ALA A 602 5.24 1.82 16.04
C ALA A 602 4.36 2.15 14.81
N GLU A 603 3.19 1.50 14.71
CA GLU A 603 2.32 1.60 13.52
C GLU A 603 1.12 2.53 13.72
N PHE A 604 0.63 2.68 14.97
CA PHE A 604 -0.59 3.43 15.26
C PHE A 604 -0.34 4.63 16.18
N ASP A 605 -1.08 5.71 15.95
CA ASP A 605 -1.21 6.79 16.93
C ASP A 605 -2.09 6.31 18.08
N LEU A 606 -1.48 6.20 19.28
CA LEU A 606 -2.13 5.72 20.49
C LEU A 606 -2.46 6.89 21.41
N ASN A 607 -3.75 7.10 21.69
CA ASN A 607 -4.16 8.18 22.60
C ASN A 607 -3.91 7.82 24.07
N ASN A 608 -4.26 6.59 24.47
CA ASN A 608 -4.12 6.13 25.85
C ASN A 608 -3.62 4.69 25.90
N ILE A 609 -2.58 4.43 26.69
CA ILE A 609 -2.07 3.08 26.96
C ILE A 609 -2.31 2.77 28.43
N LEU A 610 -3.12 1.75 28.70
CA LEU A 610 -3.45 1.27 30.05
C LEU A 610 -2.76 -0.07 30.29
N VAL A 611 -1.85 -0.11 31.26
CA VAL A 611 -1.08 -1.33 31.57
C VAL A 611 -1.35 -1.74 33.00
N TYR A 612 -1.77 -2.98 33.19
CA TYR A 612 -1.88 -3.58 34.51
C TYR A 612 -0.54 -4.16 34.92
N ASP A 613 0.01 -3.69 36.03
CA ASP A 613 1.32 -4.10 36.54
C ASP A 613 1.30 -4.24 38.07
N ASN A 614 1.76 -5.40 38.53
CA ASN A 614 1.97 -5.66 39.96
C ASN A 614 3.40 -5.38 40.42
N ASP A 615 4.37 -5.22 39.53
CA ASP A 615 5.78 -5.16 39.84
C ASP A 615 6.42 -3.84 39.36
N ILE A 616 6.48 -2.87 40.22
CA ILE A 616 7.03 -1.51 40.00
C ILE A 616 8.47 -1.53 39.42
N LYS A 617 9.20 -2.63 39.57
CA LYS A 617 10.59 -2.78 39.06
C LYS A 617 10.72 -2.88 37.55
N LYS A 618 9.63 -3.18 36.79
CA LYS A 618 9.63 -3.26 35.32
C LYS A 618 9.35 -1.92 34.63
N GLN A 619 9.09 -0.86 35.36
CA GLN A 619 8.84 0.49 34.82
C GLN A 619 9.98 1.04 33.94
N ASN A 620 11.22 0.57 34.09
CA ASN A 620 12.39 1.10 33.39
C ASN A 620 12.50 0.68 31.92
N LEU A 621 11.77 -0.34 31.46
CA LEU A 621 11.82 -0.80 30.06
C LEU A 621 10.86 -0.02 29.13
N LEU A 622 9.93 0.71 29.68
CA LEU A 622 8.81 1.32 29.01
C LEU A 622 8.86 2.86 28.95
N ASN A 623 9.84 3.47 29.59
CA ASN A 623 10.12 4.92 29.53
C ASN A 623 10.74 5.37 28.18
N ALA A 624 10.87 4.47 27.21
CA ALA A 624 11.43 4.78 25.88
C ALA A 624 10.39 5.33 24.88
N PHE A 625 9.12 5.44 25.26
CA PHE A 625 8.07 5.97 24.40
C PHE A 625 7.65 7.37 24.87
N ASP A 626 8.41 8.38 24.46
CA ASP A 626 8.07 9.79 24.66
C ASP A 626 6.85 10.15 23.79
N GLY A 627 5.76 10.53 24.44
CA GLY A 627 4.67 11.25 23.82
C GLY A 627 3.24 10.75 24.07
N ASN A 628 3.04 9.48 24.44
CA ASN A 628 1.69 8.93 24.67
C ASN A 628 1.37 8.90 26.18
N SER A 629 0.13 9.20 26.55
CA SER A 629 -0.32 9.16 27.94
C SER A 629 -0.42 7.71 28.41
N ARG A 630 0.69 7.16 28.90
CA ARG A 630 0.73 5.83 29.50
C ARG A 630 0.33 5.89 30.96
N GLN A 631 -0.70 5.15 31.33
CA GLN A 631 -1.15 5.00 32.70
C GLN A 631 -0.94 3.56 33.17
N THR A 632 -0.17 3.38 34.22
CA THR A 632 0.02 2.08 34.88
C THR A 632 -0.88 2.04 36.11
N PHE A 633 -1.67 1.00 36.25
CA PHE A 633 -2.54 0.79 37.38
C PHE A 633 -2.35 -0.61 37.94
N GLY A 634 -2.63 -0.79 39.23
CA GLY A 634 -2.46 -2.06 39.91
C GLY A 634 -3.34 -2.14 41.17
N GLY A 635 -3.32 -3.31 41.83
CA GLY A 635 -4.17 -3.56 42.99
C GLY A 635 -5.65 -3.75 42.64
N ASN A 636 -6.51 -3.76 43.62
CA ASN A 636 -7.96 -3.91 43.43
C ASN A 636 -8.54 -2.59 42.92
N SER A 637 -8.87 -2.54 41.64
CA SER A 637 -9.43 -1.37 40.97
C SER A 637 -10.60 -1.77 40.08
N HIS A 638 -11.57 -0.87 39.96
CA HIS A 638 -12.72 -1.05 39.08
C HIS A 638 -13.05 0.29 38.43
N PHE A 639 -13.06 0.31 37.09
CA PHE A 639 -13.43 1.49 36.32
C PHE A 639 -14.07 1.09 35.00
N THR A 640 -14.80 2.01 34.39
CA THR A 640 -15.50 1.80 33.14
C THR A 640 -14.93 2.73 32.07
N LEU A 641 -14.57 2.19 30.92
CA LEU A 641 -14.20 2.91 29.73
C LEU A 641 -15.40 2.96 28.78
N ASN A 642 -15.78 4.15 28.35
CA ASN A 642 -16.79 4.33 27.33
C ASN A 642 -16.10 4.28 25.96
N LEU A 643 -16.23 3.16 25.25
CA LEU A 643 -15.60 2.97 23.93
C LEU A 643 -16.49 3.58 22.82
N SER A 644 -17.80 3.69 23.07
CA SER A 644 -18.77 4.41 22.26
C SER A 644 -20.04 4.71 23.09
N ASP A 645 -21.03 5.35 22.47
CA ASP A 645 -22.36 5.57 23.09
C ASP A 645 -23.07 4.26 23.49
N THR A 646 -22.71 3.15 22.83
CA THR A 646 -23.37 1.85 22.99
C THR A 646 -22.48 0.73 23.50
N VAL A 647 -21.17 0.94 23.58
CA VAL A 647 -20.20 -0.06 23.99
C VAL A 647 -19.35 0.46 25.13
N THR A 648 -19.29 -0.30 26.20
CA THR A 648 -18.47 0.01 27.39
C THR A 648 -17.57 -1.17 27.73
N ASP A 649 -16.38 -0.91 28.25
CA ASP A 649 -15.48 -1.91 28.83
C ASP A 649 -15.36 -1.64 30.33
N GLU A 650 -15.87 -2.56 31.15
CA GLU A 650 -15.71 -2.54 32.61
C GLU A 650 -14.44 -3.33 32.97
N VAL A 651 -13.39 -2.62 33.35
CA VAL A 651 -12.11 -3.18 33.79
C VAL A 651 -12.17 -3.48 35.28
N ILE A 652 -11.95 -4.75 35.63
CA ILE A 652 -12.10 -5.27 36.99
C ILE A 652 -10.78 -5.91 37.39
N CYS A 653 -10.10 -5.31 38.34
CA CYS A 653 -8.84 -5.84 38.88
C CYS A 653 -9.04 -6.36 40.29
N VAL A 654 -8.84 -7.66 40.48
CA VAL A 654 -8.98 -8.34 41.79
C VAL A 654 -7.86 -9.37 41.90
N ASP A 655 -7.18 -9.39 43.08
CA ASP A 655 -6.12 -10.35 43.44
C ASP A 655 -5.10 -10.61 42.33
N ASN A 656 -4.50 -9.53 41.81
CA ASN A 656 -3.47 -9.56 40.78
C ASN A 656 -3.95 -10.01 39.38
N THR A 657 -5.25 -10.10 39.17
CA THR A 657 -5.85 -10.47 37.86
C THR A 657 -6.72 -9.34 37.36
N MET A 658 -6.58 -9.01 36.09
CA MET A 658 -7.40 -8.04 35.38
C MET A 658 -8.40 -8.75 34.48
N PHE A 659 -9.66 -8.60 34.77
CA PHE A 659 -10.77 -9.02 33.93
C PHE A 659 -11.30 -7.84 33.14
N GLN A 660 -11.77 -8.08 31.93
CA GLN A 660 -12.43 -7.07 31.09
C GLN A 660 -13.82 -7.57 30.73
N PHE A 661 -14.84 -6.79 31.07
CA PHE A 661 -16.23 -7.08 30.78
C PHE A 661 -16.74 -6.08 29.76
N ILE A 662 -16.71 -6.48 28.50
CA ILE A 662 -17.11 -5.65 27.37
C ILE A 662 -18.63 -5.82 27.18
N LYS A 663 -19.34 -4.73 27.34
CA LYS A 663 -20.78 -4.70 27.26
C LYS A 663 -21.23 -3.91 26.04
N GLY A 664 -21.81 -4.59 25.09
CA GLY A 664 -22.57 -3.98 24.00
C GLY A 664 -24.06 -3.86 24.33
N LYS A 665 -24.87 -3.51 23.35
CA LYS A 665 -26.31 -3.35 23.51
C LYS A 665 -27.02 -4.70 23.74
N ASN A 666 -26.61 -5.75 23.04
CA ASN A 666 -27.26 -7.07 23.07
C ASN A 666 -26.34 -8.21 23.50
N VAL A 667 -25.02 -8.03 23.41
CA VAL A 667 -24.03 -9.07 23.69
C VAL A 667 -23.01 -8.57 24.66
N THR A 668 -22.67 -9.43 25.64
CA THR A 668 -21.62 -9.21 26.63
C THR A 668 -20.48 -10.19 26.40
N VAL A 669 -19.25 -9.72 26.50
CA VAL A 669 -18.04 -10.52 26.34
C VAL A 669 -17.16 -10.36 27.60
N LEU A 670 -16.83 -11.47 28.24
CA LEU A 670 -15.86 -11.47 29.34
C LEU A 670 -14.52 -11.99 28.82
N PHE A 671 -13.47 -11.18 28.95
CA PHE A 671 -12.11 -11.63 28.74
C PHE A 671 -11.46 -12.03 30.06
N VAL A 672 -10.93 -13.25 30.09
CA VAL A 672 -10.26 -13.86 31.23
C VAL A 672 -8.82 -14.19 30.86
N PRO A 673 -7.83 -13.57 31.50
CA PRO A 673 -6.42 -13.87 31.22
C PRO A 673 -5.98 -15.24 31.78
N THR A 674 -4.79 -15.69 31.35
CA THR A 674 -4.14 -16.92 31.85
C THR A 674 -3.97 -16.87 33.38
N ASP A 675 -4.11 -18.02 34.02
CA ASP A 675 -3.92 -18.23 35.46
C ASP A 675 -4.89 -17.42 36.36
N ALA A 676 -6.04 -17.03 35.82
CA ALA A 676 -7.08 -16.36 36.56
C ALA A 676 -7.87 -17.37 37.42
N ASP A 677 -8.17 -16.98 38.67
CA ASP A 677 -9.15 -17.69 39.51
C ASP A 677 -10.50 -16.97 39.44
N LEU A 678 -11.49 -17.67 38.95
CA LEU A 678 -12.84 -17.14 38.77
C LEU A 678 -13.63 -17.00 40.08
N SER A 679 -13.16 -17.56 41.18
CA SER A 679 -13.75 -17.36 42.50
C SER A 679 -13.68 -15.87 42.93
N ASN A 680 -12.67 -15.14 42.43
CA ASN A 680 -12.42 -13.74 42.75
C ASN A 680 -13.32 -12.80 41.91
N LEU A 681 -13.95 -13.29 40.83
CA LEU A 681 -14.81 -12.47 39.98
C LEU A 681 -16.18 -12.27 40.68
N PRO A 682 -16.69 -11.03 40.79
CA PRO A 682 -18.00 -10.75 41.36
C PRO A 682 -19.13 -11.49 40.58
N GLU A 683 -20.13 -11.96 41.31
CA GLU A 683 -21.25 -12.78 40.77
C GLU A 683 -21.95 -12.13 39.55
N LYS A 684 -22.06 -10.81 39.55
CA LYS A 684 -22.76 -10.08 38.46
C LYS A 684 -22.10 -10.25 37.08
N TYR A 685 -20.82 -10.67 37.01
CA TYR A 685 -20.05 -10.84 35.77
C TYR A 685 -19.89 -12.31 35.35
N ARG A 686 -20.45 -13.26 36.12
CA ARG A 686 -20.28 -14.70 35.87
C ARG A 686 -21.20 -15.28 34.80
N ASN A 687 -22.10 -14.46 34.23
CA ASN A 687 -23.02 -14.88 33.17
C ASN A 687 -22.84 -14.05 31.89
N PRO A 688 -21.67 -14.03 31.24
CA PRO A 688 -21.49 -13.36 29.94
C PRO A 688 -22.12 -14.20 28.82
N ASP A 689 -22.52 -13.56 27.71
CA ASP A 689 -22.94 -14.27 26.50
C ASP A 689 -21.77 -15.00 25.83
N CYS A 690 -20.61 -14.33 25.78
CA CYS A 690 -19.39 -14.88 25.23
C CYS A 690 -18.24 -14.79 26.25
N LEU A 691 -17.41 -15.84 26.30
CA LEU A 691 -16.22 -15.92 27.14
C LEU A 691 -14.99 -16.02 26.26
N LEU A 692 -14.03 -15.10 26.36
CA LEU A 692 -12.76 -15.14 25.66
C LEU A 692 -11.66 -15.61 26.63
N ILE A 693 -11.00 -16.73 26.27
CA ILE A 693 -9.93 -17.35 27.05
C ILE A 693 -8.79 -17.84 26.17
N ASP A 694 -7.58 -17.95 26.70
CA ASP A 694 -6.43 -18.61 26.07
C ASP A 694 -5.97 -19.88 26.82
N THR A 695 -6.42 -20.02 28.06
CA THR A 695 -6.22 -21.21 28.92
C THR A 695 -7.50 -21.43 29.72
N VAL A 696 -7.71 -22.65 30.23
CA VAL A 696 -8.84 -22.94 31.12
C VAL A 696 -8.52 -22.35 32.49
N PRO A 697 -9.31 -21.37 32.97
CA PRO A 697 -9.08 -20.74 34.27
C PRO A 697 -9.41 -21.68 35.45
N GLU A 698 -8.95 -21.35 36.64
CA GLU A 698 -9.35 -22.05 37.87
C GLU A 698 -10.82 -21.76 38.21
N ASN A 699 -11.49 -22.74 38.84
CA ASN A 699 -12.91 -22.65 39.20
C ASN A 699 -13.82 -22.29 38.00
N PHE A 700 -13.57 -22.90 36.84
CA PHE A 700 -14.25 -22.63 35.58
C PHE A 700 -15.75 -22.93 35.61
N ASP A 701 -16.18 -23.82 36.48
CA ASP A 701 -17.58 -24.20 36.78
C ASP A 701 -18.45 -23.05 37.35
N LEU A 702 -17.80 -21.98 37.81
CA LEU A 702 -18.51 -20.81 38.34
C LEU A 702 -19.07 -19.88 37.26
N ILE A 703 -18.70 -20.08 35.99
CA ILE A 703 -19.19 -19.29 34.86
C ILE A 703 -20.22 -20.09 34.05
N SER A 704 -21.28 -19.38 33.64
CA SER A 704 -22.25 -19.88 32.67
C SER A 704 -22.27 -18.97 31.45
N CYS A 705 -21.93 -19.47 30.27
CA CYS A 705 -21.91 -18.72 29.03
C CYS A 705 -22.44 -19.53 27.84
N ASN A 706 -22.96 -18.84 26.82
CA ASN A 706 -23.49 -19.49 25.63
C ASN A 706 -22.36 -19.90 24.67
N THR A 707 -21.30 -19.12 24.58
CA THR A 707 -20.21 -19.33 23.65
C THR A 707 -18.87 -19.11 24.33
N VAL A 708 -17.94 -20.06 24.15
CA VAL A 708 -16.54 -19.89 24.53
C VAL A 708 -15.69 -19.70 23.29
N ILE A 709 -14.92 -18.62 23.26
CA ILE A 709 -13.95 -18.31 22.22
C ILE A 709 -12.56 -18.60 22.78
N PHE A 710 -11.89 -19.58 22.22
CA PHE A 710 -10.54 -19.95 22.61
C PHE A 710 -9.52 -19.32 21.67
N SER A 711 -8.64 -18.45 22.21
CA SER A 711 -7.55 -17.84 21.48
C SER A 711 -6.25 -18.57 21.75
N GLY A 712 -5.69 -19.23 20.73
CA GLY A 712 -4.45 -19.99 20.87
C GLY A 712 -4.19 -20.95 19.74
N SER A 713 -3.09 -21.70 19.82
CA SER A 713 -2.72 -22.68 18.81
C SER A 713 -3.67 -23.89 18.78
N GLU A 714 -3.77 -24.53 17.62
CA GLU A 714 -4.60 -25.73 17.42
C GLU A 714 -4.27 -26.86 18.43
N LYS A 715 -2.98 -26.99 18.79
CA LYS A 715 -2.52 -27.98 19.76
C LYS A 715 -3.06 -27.68 21.17
N GLN A 716 -3.07 -26.42 21.57
CA GLN A 716 -3.62 -25.97 22.87
C GLN A 716 -5.14 -26.13 22.91
N PHE A 717 -5.82 -25.76 21.81
CA PHE A 717 -7.25 -25.93 21.67
C PHE A 717 -7.66 -27.42 21.82
N LYS A 718 -7.03 -28.33 21.08
CA LYS A 718 -7.33 -29.76 21.18
C LYS A 718 -7.11 -30.32 22.59
N LYS A 719 -6.09 -29.83 23.31
CA LYS A 719 -5.81 -30.28 24.70
C LYS A 719 -6.94 -29.88 25.66
N ASN A 720 -7.50 -28.69 25.49
CA ASN A 720 -8.48 -28.10 26.42
C ASN A 720 -9.95 -28.30 26.00
N TYR A 721 -10.18 -28.82 24.80
CA TYR A 721 -11.50 -28.88 24.17
C TYR A 721 -12.58 -29.53 25.03
N TYR A 722 -12.29 -30.68 25.66
CA TYR A 722 -13.28 -31.41 26.45
C TYR A 722 -13.69 -30.65 27.72
N SER A 723 -12.74 -30.05 28.41
CA SER A 723 -13.01 -29.24 29.62
C SER A 723 -13.84 -27.98 29.30
N ILE A 724 -13.61 -27.39 28.12
CA ILE A 724 -14.37 -26.20 27.70
C ILE A 724 -15.79 -26.59 27.29
N LYS A 725 -15.96 -27.74 26.61
CA LYS A 725 -17.25 -28.19 26.11
C LYS A 725 -18.24 -28.62 27.19
N GLU A 726 -17.74 -28.97 28.40
CA GLU A 726 -18.60 -29.25 29.55
C GLU A 726 -19.38 -28.04 30.04
N ILE A 727 -18.89 -26.84 29.79
CA ILE A 727 -19.44 -25.57 30.35
C ILE A 727 -20.27 -24.80 29.30
N SER A 728 -19.88 -24.89 28.01
CA SER A 728 -20.58 -24.13 26.98
C SER A 728 -21.04 -25.04 25.82
N PRO A 729 -22.26 -24.84 25.30
CA PRO A 729 -22.76 -25.59 24.15
C PRO A 729 -21.98 -25.26 22.85
N THR A 730 -21.45 -24.04 22.74
CA THR A 730 -20.73 -23.56 21.56
C THR A 730 -19.30 -23.19 21.90
N VAL A 731 -18.34 -23.85 21.21
CA VAL A 731 -16.90 -23.57 21.37
C VAL A 731 -16.29 -23.23 20.02
N ILE A 732 -15.66 -22.07 19.92
CA ILE A 732 -15.04 -21.56 18.70
C ILE A 732 -13.55 -21.30 18.99
N SER A 733 -12.67 -21.63 18.04
CA SER A 733 -11.24 -21.36 18.17
C SER A 733 -10.75 -20.37 17.11
N THR A 734 -9.81 -19.50 17.49
CA THR A 734 -9.12 -18.62 16.56
C THR A 734 -8.03 -19.32 15.75
N SER A 735 -7.71 -20.59 16.03
CA SER A 735 -6.60 -21.31 15.38
C SER A 735 -6.72 -21.42 13.85
N GLU A 736 -7.93 -21.34 13.31
CA GLU A 736 -8.16 -21.46 11.85
C GLU A 736 -8.46 -20.12 11.19
N ARG A 737 -9.08 -19.17 11.91
CA ARG A 737 -9.52 -17.87 11.37
C ARG A 737 -9.72 -16.82 12.46
N ASN A 738 -9.74 -15.55 12.05
CA ASN A 738 -10.19 -14.45 12.92
C ASN A 738 -11.69 -14.62 13.24
N ILE A 739 -12.09 -14.26 14.44
CA ILE A 739 -13.47 -14.33 14.91
C ILE A 739 -13.98 -12.91 15.14
N THR A 740 -15.17 -12.62 14.64
CA THR A 740 -15.85 -11.33 14.89
C THR A 740 -17.12 -11.57 15.69
N VAL A 741 -17.27 -10.84 16.77
CA VAL A 741 -18.46 -10.84 17.64
C VAL A 741 -19.15 -9.48 17.48
N ASN A 742 -20.40 -9.49 17.02
CA ASN A 742 -21.19 -8.26 16.94
C ASN A 742 -21.78 -7.96 18.32
N LEU A 743 -21.40 -6.85 18.92
CA LEU A 743 -21.79 -6.46 20.28
C LEU A 743 -23.20 -5.83 20.35
N ASN A 744 -23.69 -5.25 19.25
CA ASN A 744 -24.92 -4.49 19.19
C ASN A 744 -26.00 -5.14 18.32
N GLY A 745 -25.64 -6.07 17.44
CA GLY A 745 -26.57 -6.83 16.61
C GLY A 745 -26.95 -8.17 17.22
N GLY A 746 -28.22 -8.58 17.02
CA GLY A 746 -28.68 -9.92 17.35
C GLY A 746 -28.38 -10.91 16.25
#